data_fa8a8906e3a90d8b6e50db88536066b9
#
_entry.id   fa8a8906e3a90d8b6e50db88536066b9
#
_cell.length_a   1.000
_cell.length_b   1.000
_cell.length_c   1.000
_cell.angle_alpha   90.00
_cell.angle_beta   90.00
_cell.angle_gamma   90.00
#
_symmetry.space_group_name_H-M   'P 1'
#
loop_
_entity.id
_entity.type
_entity.pdbx_description
1 polymer ?
#
loop_
_entity_poly.entity_id
_entity_poly.type
_entity_poly.pdbx_seq_one_letter_code
_entity_poly.pdbx_strand_id
1 'polypeptide(L)'
;MKNLFFAVTASLLALMMGCEGSAIAQGDALDRTSLPIQPPVAAPVTELDARNVTPPPPFNITPPEGAPNVVIVLIDDIGFGATEPFGGAIETPTFSQLAENGLRFNQFHTTALCSPTRASLLAGRNHHRVNVGSVMEIATGFSGNQGRRPDNAKYYAEILRHNGYSTAAFGKWHETAPWETSVSGPFFRWPTNSGFDKFYGFIAGETNQWDPVIFDGVTKLEREDDPDYHFTTDMTNQAVSWVRFQQAVTPDKPFFIYYAPGAVHAPHHVPVEWRDKYKGRFADGWDALREETLARQKAMGIVPEGTELAGKPDEIKDWDELTEQEQQLFELQMETFSGFMEHTDVEIGRLVDAIDDLGELDNTLFVYIMGDNGSSAEGGLIGTFNEMLSLNGIFGVETVESMLAIADDWGGPDSFPHMSAGWTVATDTPFKWTKQVAGDYGGTRNGMVMHWPNGFKSRGEVRSQWSHVNDIGPTVLEATGLPMPDTIYGIPQLPMDGVSLLYATDDADAPDRHTTQYFEMFGNRAIYHEGWLARVVHGVPWHPTPIRTLQEDIWELYDTTVDFSLTNNLAAENPEKLAELQAIFDREALANNVYPLDDRRYERFDPAQAGRPDLMGGRTSLTLADGMDGMLENTFINIKNRS
;
A
#
# COMPACT_ATOMS: atom_id res chain seq x y z
N MET A 1 -54.57 -19.04 15.23
CA MET A 1 -55.82 -18.58 14.59
C MET A 1 -55.47 -17.48 13.61
N LYS A 2 -55.74 -17.80 12.36
CA LYS A 2 -55.94 -16.94 11.17
C LYS A 2 -54.90 -15.87 10.80
N ASN A 3 -54.16 -16.22 9.75
CA ASN A 3 -53.42 -15.38 8.80
C ASN A 3 -54.31 -14.27 8.22
N LEU A 4 -53.73 -13.09 8.04
CA LEU A 4 -54.25 -12.10 7.11
C LEU A 4 -53.12 -11.63 6.20
N PHE A 5 -53.07 -12.18 4.98
CA PHE A 5 -52.31 -11.67 3.84
C PHE A 5 -53.04 -10.45 3.27
N PHE A 6 -52.40 -9.31 3.16
CA PHE A 6 -52.83 -8.22 2.29
C PHE A 6 -52.02 -8.27 1.00
N ALA A 7 -52.68 -8.70 -0.08
CA ALA A 7 -52.20 -8.54 -1.43
C ALA A 7 -52.61 -7.14 -1.94
N VAL A 8 -51.68 -6.26 -2.21
CA VAL A 8 -51.95 -5.01 -2.94
C VAL A 8 -51.64 -5.26 -4.40
N THR A 9 -52.69 -5.45 -5.20
CA THR A 9 -52.57 -5.45 -6.67
C THR A 9 -52.60 -4.01 -7.17
N ALA A 10 -51.45 -3.49 -7.62
CA ALA A 10 -51.37 -2.24 -8.36
C ALA A 10 -51.56 -2.53 -9.85
N SER A 11 -52.70 -2.13 -10.41
CA SER A 11 -52.93 -2.12 -11.85
C SER A 11 -52.26 -0.89 -12.45
N LEU A 12 -51.13 -1.06 -13.12
CA LEU A 12 -50.55 -0.04 -13.99
C LEU A 12 -51.13 -0.19 -15.40
N LEU A 13 -51.94 0.78 -15.81
CA LEU A 13 -52.37 0.97 -17.19
C LEU A 13 -51.19 1.56 -17.97
N ALA A 14 -50.55 0.75 -18.83
CA ALA A 14 -49.51 1.21 -19.72
C ALA A 14 -50.13 2.01 -20.89
N LEU A 15 -49.92 3.32 -20.91
CA LEU A 15 -50.14 4.13 -22.10
C LEU A 15 -48.80 4.11 -22.88
N MET A 16 -48.71 3.24 -23.88
CA MET A 16 -47.67 3.32 -24.90
C MET A 16 -47.92 4.52 -25.80
N MET A 17 -47.24 5.65 -25.61
CA MET A 17 -46.96 6.60 -26.64
C MET A 17 -45.47 6.53 -26.93
N GLY A 18 -45.17 6.04 -28.12
CA GLY A 18 -43.80 6.04 -28.63
C GLY A 18 -43.29 7.46 -28.78
N CYS A 19 -42.29 7.81 -27.98
CA CYS A 19 -41.33 8.83 -28.30
C CYS A 19 -40.02 8.12 -28.59
N GLU A 20 -39.73 7.93 -29.89
CA GLU A 20 -38.36 7.70 -30.32
C GLU A 20 -37.57 9.00 -30.07
N GLY A 21 -37.17 9.18 -28.82
CA GLY A 21 -36.09 10.09 -28.46
C GLY A 21 -34.79 9.33 -28.64
N SER A 22 -34.08 9.62 -29.73
CA SER A 22 -32.69 9.18 -29.88
C SER A 22 -31.93 9.63 -28.63
N ALA A 23 -31.67 8.70 -27.71
CA ALA A 23 -30.62 8.87 -26.72
C ALA A 23 -29.32 9.01 -27.53
N ILE A 24 -28.82 10.23 -27.67
CA ILE A 24 -27.47 10.44 -28.15
C ILE A 24 -26.59 9.74 -27.11
N ALA A 25 -25.92 8.69 -27.52
CA ALA A 25 -24.83 8.10 -26.75
C ALA A 25 -23.78 9.19 -26.57
N GLN A 26 -23.78 9.84 -25.42
CA GLN A 26 -22.90 10.97 -25.07
C GLN A 26 -21.50 10.49 -24.65
N GLY A 27 -21.23 9.16 -24.66
CA GLY A 27 -20.00 8.58 -24.17
C GLY A 27 -18.71 9.02 -24.87
N ASP A 28 -18.75 9.27 -26.17
CA ASP A 28 -17.55 9.55 -26.98
C ASP A 28 -17.25 11.05 -27.22
N ALA A 29 -18.06 11.96 -26.69
CA ALA A 29 -17.94 13.39 -26.95
C ALA A 29 -17.44 14.23 -25.75
N LEU A 30 -17.12 13.60 -24.61
CA LEU A 30 -16.64 14.32 -23.42
C LEU A 30 -15.15 14.65 -23.54
N ASP A 31 -14.78 15.91 -23.36
CA ASP A 31 -13.39 16.31 -23.21
C ASP A 31 -12.89 15.91 -21.81
N ARG A 32 -12.10 14.82 -21.75
CA ARG A 32 -11.52 14.27 -20.53
C ARG A 32 -10.08 14.75 -20.27
N THR A 33 -9.57 15.65 -21.13
CA THR A 33 -8.22 16.21 -20.99
C THR A 33 -8.17 17.38 -20.00
N SER A 34 -9.33 17.97 -19.68
CA SER A 34 -9.45 19.04 -18.69
C SER A 34 -10.53 18.72 -17.66
N LEU A 35 -10.13 18.53 -16.41
CA LEU A 35 -11.03 18.13 -15.32
C LEU A 35 -11.23 19.27 -14.30
N PRO A 36 -12.41 19.39 -13.69
CA PRO A 36 -13.63 18.62 -13.95
C PRO A 36 -14.22 18.94 -15.33
N ILE A 37 -14.86 17.95 -15.94
CA ILE A 37 -15.57 18.12 -17.22
C ILE A 37 -16.66 19.15 -17.04
N GLN A 38 -16.65 20.19 -17.90
CA GLN A 38 -17.60 21.28 -17.79
C GLN A 38 -18.93 20.92 -18.47
N PRO A 39 -20.09 21.17 -17.82
CA PRO A 39 -21.37 20.99 -18.46
C PRO A 39 -21.56 22.00 -19.62
N PRO A 40 -22.26 21.61 -20.69
CA PRO A 40 -22.57 22.54 -21.77
C PRO A 40 -23.42 23.70 -21.24
N VAL A 41 -23.16 24.91 -21.76
CA VAL A 41 -23.95 26.07 -21.40
C VAL A 41 -25.32 25.94 -22.06
N ALA A 42 -26.37 25.81 -21.25
CA ALA A 42 -27.74 25.76 -21.75
C ALA A 42 -28.15 27.13 -22.33
N ALA A 43 -28.74 27.13 -23.53
CA ALA A 43 -29.30 28.34 -24.08
C ALA A 43 -30.47 28.85 -23.22
N PRO A 44 -30.60 30.17 -22.98
CA PRO A 44 -31.73 30.70 -22.23
C PRO A 44 -33.06 30.46 -22.98
N VAL A 45 -34.04 29.96 -22.24
CA VAL A 45 -35.41 29.76 -22.76
C VAL A 45 -36.19 31.06 -22.52
N THR A 46 -36.84 31.57 -23.58
CA THR A 46 -37.64 32.82 -23.52
C THR A 46 -39.14 32.57 -23.44
N GLU A 47 -39.57 31.32 -23.55
CA GLU A 47 -40.99 30.94 -23.36
C GLU A 47 -41.41 31.18 -21.91
N LEU A 48 -42.59 31.79 -21.74
CA LEU A 48 -43.11 32.17 -20.43
C LEU A 48 -43.58 30.95 -19.61
N ASP A 49 -44.17 29.94 -20.27
CA ASP A 49 -44.77 28.80 -19.64
C ASP A 49 -43.93 27.52 -19.90
N ALA A 50 -43.30 26.99 -18.86
CA ALA A 50 -42.47 25.78 -18.95
C ALA A 50 -43.19 24.55 -19.52
N ARG A 51 -44.52 24.52 -19.52
CA ARG A 51 -45.33 23.45 -20.13
C ARG A 51 -45.29 23.47 -21.65
N ASN A 52 -44.87 24.57 -22.25
CA ASN A 52 -44.81 24.77 -23.71
C ASN A 52 -43.42 24.49 -24.29
N VAL A 53 -42.46 24.12 -23.45
CA VAL A 53 -41.07 23.84 -23.86
C VAL A 53 -40.62 22.47 -23.31
N THR A 54 -39.75 21.83 -24.07
CA THR A 54 -39.07 20.62 -23.59
C THR A 54 -37.83 21.04 -22.82
N PRO A 55 -37.65 20.61 -21.57
CA PRO A 55 -36.43 20.90 -20.83
C PRO A 55 -35.22 20.25 -21.52
N PRO A 56 -34.03 20.87 -21.44
CA PRO A 56 -32.82 20.22 -21.94
C PRO A 56 -32.56 18.88 -21.18
N PRO A 57 -31.98 17.88 -21.83
CA PRO A 57 -31.62 16.66 -21.15
C PRO A 57 -30.64 16.93 -20.02
N PRO A 58 -30.65 16.15 -18.93
CA PRO A 58 -29.67 16.28 -17.88
C PRO A 58 -28.26 15.94 -18.44
N PHE A 59 -27.27 16.73 -18.02
CA PHE A 59 -25.88 16.43 -18.32
C PHE A 59 -25.35 15.50 -17.25
N ASN A 60 -24.97 14.30 -17.64
CA ASN A 60 -24.35 13.29 -16.76
C ASN A 60 -22.97 12.94 -17.31
N ILE A 61 -21.99 12.84 -16.42
CA ILE A 61 -20.68 12.32 -16.75
C ILE A 61 -20.73 10.80 -16.54
N THR A 62 -20.54 10.06 -17.63
CA THR A 62 -20.46 8.60 -17.61
C THR A 62 -19.04 8.15 -17.91
N PRO A 63 -18.58 7.03 -17.33
CA PRO A 63 -17.29 6.45 -17.70
C PRO A 63 -17.29 5.99 -19.16
N PRO A 64 -16.14 5.65 -19.74
CA PRO A 64 -16.08 4.98 -21.04
C PRO A 64 -16.92 3.69 -21.05
N GLU A 65 -17.46 3.32 -22.21
CA GLU A 65 -18.24 2.10 -22.35
C GLU A 65 -17.39 0.87 -22.06
N GLY A 66 -17.89 -0.02 -21.20
CA GLY A 66 -17.19 -1.24 -20.79
C GLY A 66 -16.07 -1.02 -19.77
N ALA A 67 -15.92 0.18 -19.22
CA ALA A 67 -14.93 0.47 -18.19
C ALA A 67 -15.15 -0.44 -16.95
N PRO A 68 -14.11 -1.16 -16.47
CA PRO A 68 -14.23 -2.07 -15.33
C PRO A 68 -14.37 -1.35 -14.01
N ASN A 69 -14.86 -2.07 -13.00
CA ASN A 69 -14.57 -1.72 -11.61
C ASN A 69 -13.09 -1.89 -11.32
N VAL A 70 -12.58 -1.20 -10.32
CA VAL A 70 -11.17 -1.29 -9.92
C VAL A 70 -11.09 -1.48 -8.40
N VAL A 71 -10.35 -2.49 -7.97
CA VAL A 71 -10.01 -2.72 -6.56
C VAL A 71 -8.50 -2.85 -6.42
N ILE A 72 -7.90 -2.00 -5.60
CA ILE A 72 -6.49 -2.08 -5.23
C ILE A 72 -6.42 -2.48 -3.76
N VAL A 73 -5.86 -3.66 -3.50
CA VAL A 73 -5.52 -4.11 -2.15
C VAL A 73 -4.03 -3.90 -1.94
N LEU A 74 -3.67 -3.26 -0.83
CA LEU A 74 -2.27 -3.02 -0.46
C LEU A 74 -2.05 -3.46 0.98
N ILE A 75 -1.34 -4.59 1.15
CA ILE A 75 -0.92 -5.08 2.46
C ILE A 75 0.30 -4.30 2.93
N ASP A 76 0.46 -4.18 4.23
CA ASP A 76 1.50 -3.40 4.89
C ASP A 76 2.56 -4.33 5.49
N ASP A 77 3.85 -4.01 5.34
CA ASP A 77 4.98 -4.65 6.02
C ASP A 77 5.10 -6.17 5.84
N ILE A 78 4.89 -6.70 4.64
CA ILE A 78 5.06 -8.14 4.37
C ILE A 78 5.98 -8.39 3.17
N GLY A 79 6.84 -9.39 3.28
CA GLY A 79 7.88 -9.67 2.31
C GLY A 79 7.47 -10.62 1.18
N PHE A 80 8.30 -10.66 0.15
CA PHE A 80 8.09 -11.41 -1.09
C PHE A 80 7.84 -12.91 -0.87
N GLY A 81 8.56 -13.54 0.08
CA GLY A 81 8.51 -14.98 0.36
C GLY A 81 7.60 -15.36 1.51
N ALA A 82 6.70 -14.48 1.98
CA ALA A 82 5.90 -14.75 3.18
C ALA A 82 4.72 -15.70 2.92
N THR A 83 4.02 -15.53 1.80
CA THR A 83 2.71 -16.15 1.54
C THR A 83 2.76 -17.26 0.47
N GLU A 84 1.80 -18.18 0.52
CA GLU A 84 1.73 -19.35 -0.35
C GLU A 84 1.87 -19.08 -1.85
N PRO A 85 1.19 -18.09 -2.48
CA PRO A 85 1.31 -17.83 -3.92
C PRO A 85 2.71 -17.46 -4.38
N PHE A 86 3.59 -17.05 -3.45
CA PHE A 86 5.00 -16.74 -3.69
C PHE A 86 5.94 -17.68 -2.92
N GLY A 87 5.48 -18.89 -2.58
CA GLY A 87 6.29 -19.97 -2.00
C GLY A 87 6.44 -19.94 -0.47
N GLY A 88 5.82 -18.96 0.21
CA GLY A 88 5.87 -18.83 1.67
C GLY A 88 5.07 -19.88 2.44
N ALA A 89 5.06 -19.75 3.76
CA ALA A 89 4.39 -20.68 4.67
C ALA A 89 3.04 -20.16 5.21
N ILE A 90 2.72 -18.88 5.00
CA ILE A 90 1.49 -18.28 5.50
C ILE A 90 0.35 -18.57 4.52
N GLU A 91 -0.71 -19.17 5.03
CA GLU A 91 -1.91 -19.48 4.25
C GLU A 91 -2.65 -18.18 3.89
N THR A 92 -2.94 -17.98 2.61
CA THR A 92 -3.66 -16.81 2.09
C THR A 92 -4.64 -17.26 1.02
N PRO A 93 -5.80 -17.85 1.43
CA PRO A 93 -6.73 -18.50 0.52
C PRO A 93 -7.29 -17.55 -0.55
N THR A 94 -7.56 -16.28 -0.21
CA THR A 94 -8.07 -15.29 -1.16
C THR A 94 -7.01 -14.90 -2.18
N PHE A 95 -5.81 -14.63 -1.72
CA PHE A 95 -4.68 -14.30 -2.60
C PHE A 95 -4.34 -15.47 -3.53
N SER A 96 -4.39 -16.71 -3.01
CA SER A 96 -4.20 -17.93 -3.79
C SER A 96 -5.28 -18.10 -4.87
N GLN A 97 -6.55 -17.92 -4.52
CA GLN A 97 -7.68 -17.99 -5.46
C GLN A 97 -7.55 -16.96 -6.58
N LEU A 98 -7.22 -15.71 -6.24
CA LEU A 98 -7.03 -14.65 -7.23
C LEU A 98 -5.80 -14.93 -8.11
N ALA A 99 -4.72 -15.50 -7.56
CA ALA A 99 -3.52 -15.89 -8.30
C ALA A 99 -3.77 -17.03 -9.29
N GLU A 100 -4.56 -18.02 -8.92
CA GLU A 100 -4.94 -19.15 -9.80
C GLU A 100 -5.77 -18.69 -10.99
N ASN A 101 -6.63 -17.69 -10.79
CA ASN A 101 -7.51 -17.14 -11.82
C ASN A 101 -7.01 -15.83 -12.44
N GLY A 102 -5.82 -15.40 -12.06
CA GLY A 102 -5.17 -14.18 -12.50
C GLY A 102 -3.72 -14.40 -12.89
N LEU A 103 -2.90 -13.38 -12.69
CA LEU A 103 -1.47 -13.36 -13.03
C LEU A 103 -0.65 -12.95 -11.81
N ARG A 104 0.47 -13.66 -11.57
CA ARG A 104 1.45 -13.31 -10.54
C ARG A 104 2.61 -12.55 -11.15
N PHE A 105 2.92 -11.38 -10.63
CA PHE A 105 4.08 -10.58 -11.05
C PHE A 105 5.21 -10.78 -10.04
N ASN A 106 6.31 -11.43 -10.46
CA ASN A 106 7.43 -11.80 -9.61
C ASN A 106 8.60 -10.80 -9.63
N GLN A 107 8.52 -9.79 -10.49
CA GLN A 107 9.45 -8.66 -10.56
C GLN A 107 8.72 -7.33 -10.39
N PHE A 108 7.75 -7.30 -9.47
CA PHE A 108 7.07 -6.08 -9.06
C PHE A 108 7.82 -5.44 -7.89
N HIS A 109 8.11 -4.15 -7.99
CA HIS A 109 8.88 -3.42 -7.01
C HIS A 109 8.06 -2.29 -6.40
N THR A 110 8.28 -2.06 -5.10
CA THR A 110 7.74 -0.93 -4.35
C THR A 110 8.88 0.01 -3.95
N THR A 111 8.60 1.03 -3.16
CA THR A 111 9.65 1.70 -2.41
C THR A 111 9.96 0.92 -1.13
N ALA A 112 10.95 1.34 -0.35
CA ALA A 112 11.31 0.63 0.86
C ALA A 112 10.55 1.08 2.12
N LEU A 113 9.49 1.90 1.97
CA LEU A 113 8.63 2.39 3.06
C LEU A 113 7.20 2.68 2.60
N CYS A 114 6.27 2.59 3.55
CA CYS A 114 4.81 2.67 3.31
C CYS A 114 4.34 4.00 2.68
N SER A 115 4.55 5.19 3.27
CA SER A 115 4.10 6.46 2.66
C SER A 115 4.66 6.68 1.25
N PRO A 116 5.97 6.51 1.00
CA PRO A 116 6.53 6.64 -0.35
C PRO A 116 5.89 5.69 -1.37
N THR A 117 5.61 4.44 -0.99
CA THR A 117 4.93 3.48 -1.85
C THR A 117 3.49 3.89 -2.14
N ARG A 118 2.73 4.30 -1.11
CA ARG A 118 1.34 4.77 -1.23
C ARG A 118 1.24 6.00 -2.12
N ALA A 119 2.16 6.95 -1.95
CA ALA A 119 2.26 8.13 -2.81
C ALA A 119 2.56 7.76 -4.27
N SER A 120 3.52 6.86 -4.51
CA SER A 120 3.86 6.39 -5.86
C SER A 120 2.70 5.64 -6.51
N LEU A 121 2.07 4.72 -5.77
CA LEU A 121 0.91 3.95 -6.21
C LEU A 121 -0.20 4.87 -6.69
N LEU A 122 -0.65 5.77 -5.81
CA LEU A 122 -1.82 6.60 -6.07
C LEU A 122 -1.55 7.74 -7.08
N ALA A 123 -0.28 8.17 -7.20
CA ALA A 123 0.10 9.22 -8.14
C ALA A 123 0.51 8.70 -9.52
N GLY A 124 0.92 7.44 -9.65
CA GLY A 124 1.60 6.91 -10.84
C GLY A 124 2.97 7.59 -11.09
N ARG A 125 3.61 8.12 -10.04
CA ARG A 125 4.85 8.92 -10.10
C ARG A 125 5.83 8.50 -9.03
N ASN A 126 7.09 8.83 -9.25
CA ASN A 126 8.14 8.62 -8.25
C ASN A 126 7.85 9.43 -6.98
N HIS A 127 8.05 8.82 -5.83
CA HIS A 127 7.66 9.36 -4.53
C HIS A 127 8.33 10.70 -4.16
N HIS A 128 9.62 10.88 -4.44
CA HIS A 128 10.28 12.17 -4.24
C HIS A 128 9.68 13.27 -5.14
N ARG A 129 9.29 12.94 -6.37
CA ARG A 129 8.67 13.87 -7.29
C ARG A 129 7.33 14.41 -6.79
N VAL A 130 6.67 13.63 -5.92
CA VAL A 130 5.44 14.05 -5.24
C VAL A 130 5.66 14.49 -3.79
N ASN A 131 6.92 14.79 -3.41
CA ASN A 131 7.34 15.29 -2.10
C ASN A 131 7.15 14.32 -0.92
N VAL A 132 7.19 13.02 -1.16
CA VAL A 132 7.06 11.97 -0.15
C VAL A 132 8.31 11.08 -0.15
N GLY A 133 9.45 11.67 0.18
CA GLY A 133 10.75 10.97 0.19
C GLY A 133 10.92 9.99 1.34
N SER A 134 10.14 10.12 2.42
CA SER A 134 10.12 9.23 3.58
C SER A 134 8.72 9.18 4.19
N VAL A 135 8.55 8.49 5.32
CA VAL A 135 7.28 8.52 6.06
C VAL A 135 6.93 9.92 6.52
N MET A 136 5.63 10.21 6.61
CA MET A 136 5.12 11.55 6.86
C MET A 136 5.62 12.17 8.16
N GLU A 137 5.85 11.37 9.20
CA GLU A 137 6.25 11.78 10.55
C GLU A 137 7.64 12.45 10.59
N ILE A 138 8.50 12.08 9.66
CA ILE A 138 9.87 12.60 9.56
C ILE A 138 10.14 13.37 8.27
N ALA A 139 9.08 13.89 7.65
CA ALA A 139 9.21 14.83 6.53
C ALA A 139 10.07 16.03 6.88
N THR A 140 10.71 16.62 5.88
CA THR A 140 11.67 17.74 6.05
C THR A 140 11.25 18.96 5.23
N GLY A 141 12.01 20.04 5.32
CA GLY A 141 11.84 21.22 4.44
C GLY A 141 12.47 21.06 3.06
N PHE A 142 13.22 19.99 2.81
CA PHE A 142 13.87 19.77 1.51
C PHE A 142 12.86 19.38 0.43
N SER A 143 13.09 19.83 -0.79
CA SER A 143 12.34 19.35 -1.96
C SER A 143 12.41 17.82 -2.03
N GLY A 144 11.34 17.20 -2.50
CA GLY A 144 11.24 15.74 -2.55
C GLY A 144 10.82 15.07 -1.24
N ASN A 145 10.93 15.74 -0.08
CA ASN A 145 10.59 15.13 1.23
C ASN A 145 9.77 16.06 2.15
N GLN A 146 8.87 16.87 1.57
CA GLN A 146 8.10 17.85 2.35
C GLN A 146 6.85 17.26 3.03
N GLY A 147 6.50 16.01 2.78
CA GLY A 147 5.27 15.38 3.25
C GLY A 147 3.99 16.06 2.73
N ARG A 148 4.11 16.84 1.66
CA ARG A 148 3.02 17.58 1.06
C ARG A 148 2.99 17.36 -0.45
N ARG A 149 2.12 16.48 -0.89
CA ARG A 149 1.87 16.24 -2.30
C ARG A 149 1.49 17.56 -3.02
N PRO A 150 2.15 17.93 -4.13
CA PRO A 150 1.85 19.17 -4.85
C PRO A 150 0.55 19.04 -5.66
N ASP A 151 -0.12 20.18 -5.93
CA ASP A 151 -1.41 20.18 -6.64
C ASP A 151 -1.32 19.78 -8.11
N ASN A 152 -0.13 19.81 -8.70
CA ASN A 152 0.11 19.35 -10.07
C ASN A 152 0.41 17.83 -10.15
N ALA A 153 0.26 17.10 -9.05
CA ALA A 153 0.41 15.65 -8.98
C ALA A 153 -0.81 15.01 -8.30
N LYS A 154 -2.00 15.25 -8.86
CA LYS A 154 -3.24 14.65 -8.34
C LYS A 154 -3.18 13.13 -8.49
N TYR A 155 -3.84 12.43 -7.56
CA TYR A 155 -4.00 10.98 -7.61
C TYR A 155 -4.98 10.56 -8.70
N TYR A 156 -4.80 9.38 -9.28
CA TYR A 156 -5.72 8.90 -10.32
C TYR A 156 -7.14 8.64 -9.80
N ALA A 157 -7.33 8.49 -8.49
CA ALA A 157 -8.65 8.51 -7.85
C ALA A 157 -9.46 9.77 -8.22
N GLU A 158 -8.80 10.94 -8.28
CA GLU A 158 -9.40 12.20 -8.71
C GLU A 158 -9.83 12.14 -10.18
N ILE A 159 -9.01 11.50 -11.04
CA ILE A 159 -9.33 11.31 -12.45
C ILE A 159 -10.56 10.41 -12.61
N LEU A 160 -10.58 9.26 -11.92
CA LEU A 160 -11.70 8.33 -11.92
C LEU A 160 -12.98 9.00 -11.44
N ARG A 161 -12.94 9.70 -10.31
CA ARG A 161 -14.09 10.43 -9.75
C ARG A 161 -14.69 11.40 -10.74
N HIS A 162 -13.88 12.22 -11.40
CA HIS A 162 -14.33 13.18 -12.39
C HIS A 162 -14.81 12.55 -13.70
N ASN A 163 -14.56 11.28 -13.90
CA ASN A 163 -14.97 10.50 -15.06
C ASN A 163 -16.11 9.51 -14.77
N GLY A 164 -16.84 9.73 -13.67
CA GLY A 164 -18.09 9.02 -13.41
C GLY A 164 -17.95 7.77 -12.53
N TYR A 165 -16.80 7.52 -11.90
CA TYR A 165 -16.65 6.45 -10.90
C TYR A 165 -17.20 6.85 -9.53
N SER A 166 -17.67 5.87 -8.77
CA SER A 166 -17.81 5.96 -7.32
C SER A 166 -16.49 5.58 -6.70
N THR A 167 -15.93 6.40 -5.79
CA THR A 167 -14.59 6.20 -5.27
C THR A 167 -14.58 6.06 -3.75
N ALA A 168 -13.92 5.03 -3.22
CA ALA A 168 -13.83 4.78 -1.79
C ALA A 168 -12.42 4.34 -1.37
N ALA A 169 -12.00 4.79 -0.19
CA ALA A 169 -10.78 4.33 0.46
C ALA A 169 -11.12 3.77 1.85
N PHE A 170 -10.56 2.60 2.16
CA PHE A 170 -10.74 1.91 3.44
C PHE A 170 -9.39 1.58 4.05
N GLY A 171 -9.22 1.92 5.34
CA GLY A 171 -8.04 1.57 6.13
C GLY A 171 -6.99 2.68 6.25
N LYS A 172 -5.73 2.31 6.15
CA LYS A 172 -4.55 3.17 6.31
C LYS A 172 -4.42 4.17 5.17
N TRP A 173 -4.32 5.44 5.53
CA TRP A 173 -4.05 6.51 4.56
C TRP A 173 -2.55 6.84 4.47
N HIS A 174 -1.96 7.32 5.53
CA HIS A 174 -0.53 7.65 5.68
C HIS A 174 0.05 8.61 4.62
N GLU A 175 -0.78 9.50 4.05
CA GLU A 175 -0.42 10.47 3.01
C GLU A 175 -0.73 11.91 3.44
N THR A 176 -0.93 12.13 4.74
CA THR A 176 -1.19 13.44 5.34
C THR A 176 -0.09 13.78 6.32
N ALA A 177 0.57 14.92 6.14
CA ALA A 177 1.61 15.38 7.04
C ALA A 177 1.08 15.56 8.48
N PRO A 178 1.85 15.23 9.54
CA PRO A 178 1.38 15.24 10.92
C PRO A 178 0.76 16.57 11.38
N TRP A 179 1.21 17.69 10.85
CA TRP A 179 0.64 19.01 11.15
C TRP A 179 -0.68 19.31 10.41
N GLU A 180 -1.17 18.38 9.60
CA GLU A 180 -2.44 18.45 8.86
C GLU A 180 -3.44 17.34 9.30
N THR A 181 -3.08 16.49 10.28
CA THR A 181 -3.90 15.34 10.71
C THR A 181 -4.93 15.66 11.78
N SER A 182 -4.90 16.86 12.36
CA SER A 182 -5.87 17.22 13.41
C SER A 182 -7.27 17.53 12.84
N VAL A 183 -8.26 17.50 13.71
CA VAL A 183 -9.66 17.90 13.39
C VAL A 183 -9.79 19.34 12.89
N SER A 184 -8.74 20.14 13.04
CA SER A 184 -8.68 21.52 12.49
C SER A 184 -8.23 21.56 11.04
N GLY A 185 -7.78 20.44 10.47
CA GLY A 185 -7.19 20.40 9.13
C GLY A 185 -5.84 21.13 9.02
N PRO A 186 -5.46 21.55 7.80
CA PRO A 186 -6.27 21.55 6.56
C PRO A 186 -6.50 20.14 6.00
N PHE A 187 -7.66 19.93 5.39
CA PHE A 187 -8.06 18.61 4.88
C PHE A 187 -7.65 18.36 3.42
N PHE A 188 -6.79 19.20 2.83
CA PHE A 188 -6.47 19.15 1.37
C PHE A 188 -5.81 17.83 0.93
N ARG A 189 -5.13 17.11 1.84
CA ARG A 189 -4.42 15.86 1.56
C ARG A 189 -5.06 14.65 2.24
N TRP A 190 -6.21 14.86 2.87
CA TRP A 190 -7.04 13.78 3.37
C TRP A 190 -7.69 13.02 2.20
N PRO A 191 -8.11 11.77 2.39
CA PRO A 191 -8.67 10.95 1.31
C PRO A 191 -9.80 11.63 0.55
N THR A 192 -10.73 12.29 1.26
CA THR A 192 -11.89 12.96 0.66
C THR A 192 -11.54 14.15 -0.24
N ASN A 193 -10.36 14.74 -0.07
CA ASN A 193 -9.84 15.77 -0.97
C ASN A 193 -8.72 15.27 -1.88
N SER A 194 -8.53 13.96 -1.91
CA SER A 194 -7.54 13.26 -2.76
C SER A 194 -8.19 12.33 -3.79
N GLY A 195 -9.49 12.54 -4.05
CA GLY A 195 -10.22 11.81 -5.09
C GLY A 195 -11.17 10.73 -4.59
N PHE A 196 -11.35 10.56 -3.28
CA PHE A 196 -12.26 9.58 -2.71
C PHE A 196 -13.52 10.23 -2.15
N ASP A 197 -14.70 9.78 -2.60
CA ASP A 197 -15.99 10.26 -2.09
C ASP A 197 -16.32 9.64 -0.73
N LYS A 198 -15.81 8.44 -0.45
CA LYS A 198 -15.91 7.76 0.84
C LYS A 198 -14.51 7.47 1.40
N PHE A 199 -14.35 7.69 2.69
CA PHE A 199 -13.22 7.22 3.46
C PHE A 199 -13.70 6.60 4.77
N TYR A 200 -13.14 5.46 5.15
CA TYR A 200 -13.29 4.87 6.47
C TYR A 200 -11.97 4.23 6.88
N GLY A 201 -11.34 4.74 7.93
CA GLY A 201 -10.03 4.25 8.33
C GLY A 201 -9.27 5.23 9.21
N PHE A 202 -7.95 5.09 9.21
CA PHE A 202 -7.05 5.93 10.02
C PHE A 202 -6.05 6.70 9.15
N ILE A 203 -5.55 7.82 9.69
CA ILE A 203 -4.71 8.76 8.93
C ILE A 203 -3.21 8.52 9.16
N ALA A 204 -2.86 7.96 10.32
CA ALA A 204 -1.48 7.72 10.75
C ALA A 204 -0.79 6.56 10.02
N GLY A 205 0.47 6.28 10.37
CA GLY A 205 1.27 5.19 9.83
C GLY A 205 0.91 3.81 10.39
N GLU A 206 0.33 3.78 11.58
CA GLU A 206 -0.08 2.56 12.29
C GLU A 206 -1.33 2.83 13.12
N THR A 207 -1.99 1.79 13.57
CA THR A 207 -3.10 1.89 14.53
C THR A 207 -3.24 0.60 15.33
N ASN A 208 -3.72 0.72 16.57
CA ASN A 208 -4.17 -0.42 17.36
C ASN A 208 -5.38 -1.08 16.67
N GLN A 209 -5.38 -2.42 16.51
CA GLN A 209 -6.47 -3.13 15.85
C GLN A 209 -7.67 -3.35 16.79
N TRP A 210 -7.44 -3.34 18.11
CA TRP A 210 -8.47 -3.52 19.13
C TRP A 210 -9.15 -2.20 19.53
N ASP A 211 -8.36 -1.11 19.54
CA ASP A 211 -8.83 0.23 19.88
C ASP A 211 -8.22 1.30 18.96
N PRO A 212 -8.61 1.31 17.65
CA PRO A 212 -8.08 2.24 16.66
C PRO A 212 -8.70 3.63 16.77
N VAL A 213 -7.94 4.63 16.34
CA VAL A 213 -8.48 5.96 16.04
C VAL A 213 -8.93 6.04 14.61
N ILE A 214 -10.22 6.01 14.37
CA ILE A 214 -10.81 5.95 13.04
C ILE A 214 -11.63 7.18 12.68
N PHE A 215 -11.72 7.40 11.37
CA PHE A 215 -12.45 8.50 10.75
C PHE A 215 -13.43 7.98 9.70
N ASP A 216 -14.61 8.58 9.64
CA ASP A 216 -15.50 8.52 8.49
C ASP A 216 -15.47 9.87 7.77
N GLY A 217 -14.88 9.87 6.58
CA GLY A 217 -14.51 11.10 5.88
C GLY A 217 -13.46 11.89 6.65
N VAL A 218 -13.86 13.01 7.26
CA VAL A 218 -13.01 13.86 8.11
C VAL A 218 -13.49 13.89 9.56
N THR A 219 -14.47 13.07 9.90
CA THR A 219 -15.08 13.03 11.22
C THR A 219 -14.49 11.87 12.01
N LYS A 220 -13.84 12.16 13.14
CA LYS A 220 -13.43 11.13 14.10
C LYS A 220 -14.66 10.42 14.63
N LEU A 221 -14.61 9.10 14.68
CA LEU A 221 -15.67 8.29 15.25
C LEU A 221 -15.36 7.96 16.69
N GLU A 222 -16.40 8.09 17.53
CA GLU A 222 -16.40 7.49 18.85
C GLU A 222 -16.94 6.08 18.74
N ARG A 223 -16.29 5.10 19.35
CA ARG A 223 -16.70 3.71 19.37
C ARG A 223 -17.28 3.33 20.72
N GLU A 224 -18.23 2.40 20.71
CA GLU A 224 -18.65 1.71 21.92
C GLU A 224 -17.65 0.60 22.25
N ASP A 225 -17.45 0.32 23.53
CA ASP A 225 -16.61 -0.78 23.98
C ASP A 225 -17.21 -2.11 23.51
N ASP A 226 -16.47 -2.83 22.68
CA ASP A 226 -16.80 -4.16 22.21
C ASP A 226 -15.57 -5.06 22.37
N PRO A 227 -15.61 -6.05 23.27
CA PRO A 227 -14.46 -6.93 23.52
C PRO A 227 -14.08 -7.81 22.32
N ASP A 228 -15.00 -8.00 21.37
CA ASP A 228 -14.78 -8.81 20.17
C ASP A 228 -14.41 -7.92 18.94
N TYR A 229 -14.22 -6.62 19.14
CA TYR A 229 -13.87 -5.69 18.06
C TYR A 229 -12.48 -5.99 17.49
N HIS A 230 -12.38 -5.95 16.17
CA HIS A 230 -11.11 -5.93 15.44
C HIS A 230 -11.24 -5.03 14.21
N PHE A 231 -10.31 -4.09 14.04
CA PHE A 231 -10.41 -3.04 13.01
C PHE A 231 -10.47 -3.61 11.58
N THR A 232 -9.65 -4.61 11.26
CA THR A 232 -9.68 -5.21 9.92
C THR A 232 -11.06 -5.78 9.59
N THR A 233 -11.73 -6.44 10.54
CA THR A 233 -13.09 -6.96 10.37
C THR A 233 -14.13 -5.83 10.24
N ASP A 234 -14.05 -4.80 11.07
CA ASP A 234 -14.94 -3.64 10.99
C ASP A 234 -14.80 -2.91 9.66
N MET A 235 -13.57 -2.61 9.26
CA MET A 235 -13.27 -1.97 7.98
C MET A 235 -13.82 -2.76 6.79
N THR A 236 -13.71 -4.09 6.82
CA THR A 236 -14.28 -4.97 5.80
C THR A 236 -15.80 -4.88 5.78
N ASN A 237 -16.45 -4.86 6.95
CA ASN A 237 -17.89 -4.67 7.04
C ASN A 237 -18.34 -3.37 6.38
N GLN A 238 -17.57 -2.28 6.56
CA GLN A 238 -17.86 -1.00 5.92
C GLN A 238 -17.66 -1.06 4.40
N ALA A 239 -16.61 -1.71 3.92
CA ALA A 239 -16.34 -1.86 2.50
C ALA A 239 -17.41 -2.70 1.79
N VAL A 240 -17.77 -3.86 2.36
CA VAL A 240 -18.84 -4.75 1.87
C VAL A 240 -20.18 -4.04 1.86
N SER A 241 -20.53 -3.33 2.93
CA SER A 241 -21.76 -2.55 3.01
C SER A 241 -21.80 -1.46 1.93
N TRP A 242 -20.70 -0.74 1.76
CA TRP A 242 -20.61 0.35 0.78
C TRP A 242 -20.76 -0.16 -0.66
N VAL A 243 -20.06 -1.23 -1.05
CA VAL A 243 -20.12 -1.73 -2.43
C VAL A 243 -21.50 -2.28 -2.76
N ARG A 244 -22.14 -3.01 -1.84
CA ARG A 244 -23.51 -3.51 -2.01
C ARG A 244 -24.52 -2.38 -2.14
N PHE A 245 -24.38 -1.33 -1.33
CA PHE A 245 -25.29 -0.18 -1.37
C PHE A 245 -25.09 0.64 -2.65
N GLN A 246 -23.85 0.87 -3.04
CA GLN A 246 -23.50 1.61 -4.25
C GLN A 246 -24.07 0.92 -5.50
N GLN A 247 -23.88 -0.40 -5.63
CA GLN A 247 -24.41 -1.18 -6.75
C GLN A 247 -25.93 -1.24 -6.74
N ALA A 248 -26.57 -1.35 -5.58
CA ALA A 248 -28.03 -1.35 -5.49
C ALA A 248 -28.66 -0.02 -5.95
N VAL A 249 -28.00 1.12 -5.73
CA VAL A 249 -28.50 2.44 -6.07
C VAL A 249 -28.10 2.85 -7.50
N THR A 250 -26.90 2.51 -7.94
CA THR A 250 -26.34 2.89 -9.25
C THR A 250 -25.63 1.71 -9.91
N PRO A 251 -26.37 0.68 -10.38
CA PRO A 251 -25.76 -0.55 -10.90
C PRO A 251 -24.88 -0.35 -12.13
N ASP A 252 -25.14 0.67 -12.93
CA ASP A 252 -24.38 0.98 -14.14
C ASP A 252 -23.15 1.90 -13.88
N LYS A 253 -22.92 2.26 -12.61
CA LYS A 253 -21.82 3.15 -12.25
C LYS A 253 -20.66 2.34 -11.67
N PRO A 254 -19.49 2.26 -12.35
CA PRO A 254 -18.37 1.51 -11.82
C PRO A 254 -17.81 2.15 -10.55
N PHE A 255 -17.12 1.34 -9.75
CA PHE A 255 -16.46 1.77 -8.53
C PHE A 255 -14.95 1.63 -8.60
N PHE A 256 -14.28 2.46 -7.81
CA PHE A 256 -12.88 2.31 -7.45
C PHE A 256 -12.76 2.20 -5.94
N ILE A 257 -12.17 1.11 -5.46
CA ILE A 257 -11.88 0.86 -4.05
C ILE A 257 -10.36 0.79 -3.86
N TYR A 258 -9.85 1.63 -2.95
CA TYR A 258 -8.52 1.48 -2.36
C TYR A 258 -8.69 0.86 -0.98
N TYR A 259 -8.29 -0.41 -0.84
CA TYR A 259 -8.41 -1.20 0.37
C TYR A 259 -7.02 -1.46 0.94
N ALA A 260 -6.67 -0.77 2.03
CA ALA A 260 -5.36 -0.79 2.65
C ALA A 260 -5.51 -1.04 4.16
N PRO A 261 -5.56 -2.30 4.63
CA PRO A 261 -5.97 -2.61 6.00
C PRO A 261 -5.02 -2.08 7.09
N GLY A 262 -3.78 -1.73 6.74
CA GLY A 262 -2.74 -1.45 7.71
C GLY A 262 -2.17 -2.69 8.39
N ALA A 263 -2.77 -3.85 8.22
CA ALA A 263 -2.22 -5.15 8.50
C ALA A 263 -1.23 -5.54 7.37
N VAL A 264 -0.11 -6.19 7.65
CA VAL A 264 0.35 -6.73 8.93
C VAL A 264 1.43 -5.85 9.59
N HIS A 265 1.36 -4.52 9.40
CA HIS A 265 2.20 -3.60 10.17
C HIS A 265 2.00 -3.83 11.68
N ALA A 266 3.05 -3.67 12.46
CA ALA A 266 2.93 -3.67 13.92
C ALA A 266 1.99 -2.53 14.38
N PRO A 267 1.31 -2.70 15.52
CA PRO A 267 1.36 -3.87 16.41
C PRO A 267 0.67 -5.10 15.79
N HIS A 268 1.30 -6.26 15.89
CA HIS A 268 0.76 -7.51 15.35
C HIS A 268 -0.40 -8.00 16.21
N HIS A 269 -1.56 -7.40 16.04
CA HIS A 269 -2.78 -7.69 16.78
C HIS A 269 -3.66 -8.67 16.01
N VAL A 270 -4.01 -9.78 16.66
CA VAL A 270 -4.87 -10.79 16.04
C VAL A 270 -5.61 -11.60 17.12
N PRO A 271 -6.86 -12.02 16.89
CA PRO A 271 -7.55 -12.95 17.78
C PRO A 271 -6.76 -14.23 17.98
N VAL A 272 -6.71 -14.72 19.23
CA VAL A 272 -5.86 -15.82 19.65
C VAL A 272 -6.05 -17.11 18.84
N GLU A 273 -7.27 -17.38 18.36
CA GLU A 273 -7.59 -18.53 17.54
C GLU A 273 -6.85 -18.54 16.19
N TRP A 274 -6.56 -17.37 15.63
CA TRP A 274 -5.78 -17.26 14.40
C TRP A 274 -4.29 -17.47 14.67
N ARG A 275 -3.75 -16.90 15.76
CA ARG A 275 -2.38 -17.17 16.20
C ARG A 275 -2.17 -18.67 16.45
N ASP A 276 -3.05 -19.26 17.26
CA ASP A 276 -2.92 -20.64 17.71
C ASP A 276 -3.07 -21.67 16.57
N LYS A 277 -3.64 -21.28 15.42
CA LYS A 277 -3.67 -22.07 14.19
C LYS A 277 -2.25 -22.40 13.68
N TYR A 278 -1.31 -21.52 13.92
CA TYR A 278 0.10 -21.68 13.50
C TYR A 278 0.99 -22.30 14.55
N LYS A 279 0.46 -22.66 15.71
CA LYS A 279 1.25 -23.17 16.84
C LYS A 279 2.14 -24.35 16.47
N GLY A 280 3.47 -24.17 16.70
CA GLY A 280 4.50 -25.17 16.42
C GLY A 280 4.86 -25.32 14.94
N ARG A 281 4.34 -24.49 14.03
CA ARG A 281 4.66 -24.57 12.58
C ARG A 281 6.05 -24.02 12.26
N PHE A 282 6.66 -23.28 13.15
CA PHE A 282 7.92 -22.59 12.93
C PHE A 282 9.06 -23.08 13.84
N ALA A 283 8.89 -24.28 14.44
CA ALA A 283 9.86 -24.89 15.36
C ALA A 283 11.22 -25.19 14.71
N ASP A 284 11.26 -25.42 13.39
CA ASP A 284 12.51 -25.63 12.63
C ASP A 284 13.26 -24.32 12.33
N GLY A 285 12.65 -23.16 12.62
CA GLY A 285 13.25 -21.83 12.59
C GLY A 285 13.38 -21.20 11.23
N TRP A 286 13.95 -19.98 11.25
CA TRP A 286 14.02 -19.13 10.06
C TRP A 286 14.98 -19.62 8.97
N ASP A 287 16.07 -20.33 9.34
CA ASP A 287 17.01 -20.84 8.34
C ASP A 287 16.36 -21.95 7.50
N ALA A 288 15.69 -22.90 8.17
CA ALA A 288 14.94 -23.96 7.50
C ALA A 288 13.79 -23.38 6.66
N LEU A 289 13.04 -22.40 7.20
CA LEU A 289 11.95 -21.76 6.47
C LEU A 289 12.44 -21.09 5.19
N ARG A 290 13.61 -20.44 5.21
CA ARG A 290 14.20 -19.79 4.03
C ARG A 290 14.56 -20.82 2.94
N GLU A 291 15.17 -21.93 3.32
CA GLU A 291 15.52 -23.02 2.38
C GLU A 291 14.27 -23.65 1.76
N GLU A 292 13.27 -23.95 2.57
CA GLU A 292 12.00 -24.53 2.12
C GLU A 292 11.24 -23.57 1.22
N THR A 293 11.19 -22.28 1.57
CA THR A 293 10.54 -21.22 0.78
C THR A 293 11.20 -21.13 -0.59
N LEU A 294 12.53 -21.04 -0.67
CA LEU A 294 13.22 -21.02 -1.96
C LEU A 294 12.97 -22.28 -2.78
N ALA A 295 12.94 -23.45 -2.15
CA ALA A 295 12.63 -24.70 -2.85
C ALA A 295 11.20 -24.67 -3.45
N ARG A 296 10.20 -24.17 -2.70
CA ARG A 296 8.83 -24.00 -3.20
C ARG A 296 8.77 -22.93 -4.31
N GLN A 297 9.44 -21.79 -4.16
CA GLN A 297 9.53 -20.75 -5.16
C GLN A 297 10.04 -21.27 -6.51
N LYS A 298 11.10 -22.10 -6.50
CA LYS A 298 11.64 -22.78 -7.69
C LYS A 298 10.63 -23.76 -8.29
N ALA A 299 10.04 -24.60 -7.46
CA ALA A 299 9.07 -25.61 -7.91
C ALA A 299 7.82 -24.96 -8.55
N MET A 300 7.42 -23.79 -8.09
CA MET A 300 6.29 -23.02 -8.62
C MET A 300 6.66 -22.12 -9.81
N GLY A 301 7.94 -22.00 -10.14
CA GLY A 301 8.42 -21.07 -11.18
C GLY A 301 8.30 -19.59 -10.80
N ILE A 302 8.20 -19.28 -9.51
CA ILE A 302 8.19 -17.90 -8.99
C ILE A 302 9.57 -17.28 -9.13
N VAL A 303 10.61 -18.08 -8.92
CA VAL A 303 11.99 -17.66 -9.16
C VAL A 303 12.66 -18.62 -10.17
N PRO A 304 13.66 -18.18 -10.94
CA PRO A 304 14.44 -19.05 -11.81
C PRO A 304 15.05 -20.23 -11.03
N GLU A 305 15.16 -21.40 -11.67
CA GLU A 305 15.74 -22.61 -11.05
C GLU A 305 17.15 -22.39 -10.49
N GLY A 306 17.94 -21.55 -11.17
CA GLY A 306 19.31 -21.20 -10.75
C GLY A 306 19.41 -20.18 -9.60
N THR A 307 18.29 -19.69 -9.05
CA THR A 307 18.32 -18.70 -7.97
C THR A 307 19.04 -19.26 -6.74
N GLU A 308 19.98 -18.53 -6.21
CA GLU A 308 20.68 -18.84 -4.96
C GLU A 308 19.99 -18.15 -3.79
N LEU A 309 20.04 -18.77 -2.60
CA LEU A 309 19.56 -18.14 -1.38
C LEU A 309 20.58 -17.09 -0.95
N ALA A 310 20.18 -15.81 -0.90
CA ALA A 310 21.05 -14.79 -0.36
C ALA A 310 21.36 -15.04 1.11
N GLY A 311 22.60 -14.78 1.53
CA GLY A 311 22.97 -14.88 2.95
C GLY A 311 22.14 -13.93 3.81
N LYS A 312 21.95 -14.25 5.08
CA LYS A 312 21.36 -13.32 6.05
C LYS A 312 22.42 -12.33 6.59
N PRO A 313 22.04 -11.20 7.19
CA PRO A 313 22.95 -10.33 7.92
C PRO A 313 23.69 -11.05 9.06
N ASP A 314 24.98 -10.76 9.23
CA ASP A 314 25.84 -11.45 10.21
C ASP A 314 25.37 -11.32 11.68
N GLU A 315 24.58 -10.29 11.98
CA GLU A 315 24.03 -10.02 13.32
C GLU A 315 22.85 -10.92 13.67
N ILE A 316 22.24 -11.58 12.68
CA ILE A 316 21.15 -12.53 12.87
C ILE A 316 21.75 -13.92 13.05
N LYS A 317 21.68 -14.42 14.28
CA LYS A 317 22.18 -15.76 14.63
C LYS A 317 21.55 -16.86 13.77
N ASP A 318 22.25 -17.96 13.59
CA ASP A 318 21.63 -19.19 13.11
C ASP A 318 20.62 -19.70 14.15
N TRP A 319 19.53 -20.31 13.70
CA TRP A 319 18.47 -20.79 14.61
C TRP A 319 18.99 -21.75 15.68
N ASP A 320 19.94 -22.63 15.31
CA ASP A 320 20.56 -23.59 16.20
C ASP A 320 21.51 -22.95 17.25
N GLU A 321 21.90 -21.70 17.07
CA GLU A 321 22.70 -20.93 18.04
C GLU A 321 21.86 -20.24 19.11
N LEU A 322 20.53 -20.26 18.96
CA LEU A 322 19.60 -19.66 19.89
C LEU A 322 19.37 -20.54 21.12
N THR A 323 19.10 -19.90 22.25
CA THR A 323 18.60 -20.59 23.42
C THR A 323 17.17 -21.08 23.26
N GLU A 324 16.75 -22.10 24.01
CA GLU A 324 15.35 -22.58 24.01
C GLU A 324 14.35 -21.47 24.30
N GLN A 325 14.70 -20.48 25.12
CA GLN A 325 13.84 -19.32 25.42
C GLN A 325 13.75 -18.36 24.25
N GLU A 326 14.86 -18.09 23.54
CA GLU A 326 14.84 -17.30 22.32
C GLU A 326 13.98 -17.97 21.25
N GLN A 327 14.17 -19.27 21.01
CA GLN A 327 13.37 -20.03 20.04
C GLN A 327 11.87 -19.98 20.38
N GLN A 328 11.49 -20.24 21.64
CA GLN A 328 10.11 -20.19 22.10
C GLN A 328 9.47 -18.81 21.86
N LEU A 329 10.18 -17.72 22.15
CA LEU A 329 9.69 -16.37 21.93
C LEU A 329 9.52 -16.08 20.43
N PHE A 330 10.51 -16.47 19.64
CA PHE A 330 10.50 -16.19 18.21
C PHE A 330 9.46 -17.01 17.46
N GLU A 331 9.21 -18.25 17.84
CA GLU A 331 8.08 -19.04 17.33
C GLU A 331 6.76 -18.30 17.56
N LEU A 332 6.49 -17.82 18.77
CA LEU A 332 5.28 -17.07 19.12
C LEU A 332 5.12 -15.81 18.26
N GLN A 333 6.22 -15.10 17.99
CA GLN A 333 6.21 -13.91 17.14
C GLN A 333 5.75 -14.24 15.71
N MET A 334 6.31 -15.30 15.12
CA MET A 334 5.97 -15.70 13.75
C MET A 334 4.56 -16.32 13.66
N GLU A 335 4.13 -17.06 14.68
CA GLU A 335 2.77 -17.56 14.80
C GLU A 335 1.75 -16.43 14.80
N THR A 336 2.03 -15.36 15.57
CA THR A 336 1.17 -14.17 15.65
C THR A 336 1.11 -13.42 14.33
N PHE A 337 2.26 -13.18 13.72
CA PHE A 337 2.35 -12.51 12.41
C PHE A 337 1.60 -13.28 11.32
N SER A 338 1.78 -14.61 11.30
CA SER A 338 1.13 -15.49 10.33
C SER A 338 -0.39 -15.51 10.50
N GLY A 339 -0.86 -15.61 11.75
CA GLY A 339 -2.29 -15.54 12.05
C GLY A 339 -2.91 -14.20 11.66
N PHE A 340 -2.18 -13.09 11.87
CA PHE A 340 -2.64 -11.76 11.49
C PHE A 340 -2.76 -11.60 9.97
N MET A 341 -1.81 -12.14 9.21
CA MET A 341 -1.88 -12.11 7.75
C MET A 341 -3.03 -12.97 7.21
N GLU A 342 -3.19 -14.18 7.70
CA GLU A 342 -4.28 -15.06 7.25
C GLU A 342 -5.65 -14.48 7.60
N HIS A 343 -5.83 -13.96 8.81
CA HIS A 343 -7.06 -13.26 9.20
C HIS A 343 -7.37 -12.12 8.23
N THR A 344 -6.37 -11.32 7.90
CA THR A 344 -6.53 -10.21 6.97
C THR A 344 -6.91 -10.66 5.56
N ASP A 345 -6.29 -11.73 5.05
CA ASP A 345 -6.61 -12.28 3.74
C ASP A 345 -8.04 -12.85 3.67
N VAL A 346 -8.49 -13.51 4.75
CA VAL A 346 -9.87 -14.00 4.85
C VAL A 346 -10.88 -12.84 4.87
N GLU A 347 -10.56 -11.75 5.56
CA GLU A 347 -11.40 -10.55 5.54
C GLU A 347 -11.46 -9.91 4.14
N ILE A 348 -10.35 -9.89 3.40
CA ILE A 348 -10.35 -9.46 1.99
C ILE A 348 -11.22 -10.39 1.14
N GLY A 349 -11.22 -11.69 1.42
CA GLY A 349 -12.09 -12.68 0.78
C GLY A 349 -13.57 -12.32 0.88
N ARG A 350 -14.00 -11.80 2.01
CA ARG A 350 -15.39 -11.33 2.18
C ARG A 350 -15.74 -10.16 1.26
N LEU A 351 -14.79 -9.30 0.94
CA LEU A 351 -14.99 -8.23 -0.05
C LEU A 351 -15.05 -8.80 -1.47
N VAL A 352 -14.18 -9.76 -1.80
CA VAL A 352 -14.17 -10.45 -3.10
C VAL A 352 -15.51 -11.17 -3.30
N ASP A 353 -15.96 -11.94 -2.30
CA ASP A 353 -17.25 -12.65 -2.32
C ASP A 353 -18.43 -11.69 -2.50
N ALA A 354 -18.40 -10.54 -1.84
CA ALA A 354 -19.46 -9.54 -1.98
C ALA A 354 -19.53 -8.94 -3.40
N ILE A 355 -18.39 -8.78 -4.07
CA ILE A 355 -18.32 -8.32 -5.47
C ILE A 355 -18.78 -9.43 -6.42
N ASP A 356 -18.43 -10.69 -6.13
CA ASP A 356 -18.87 -11.85 -6.91
C ASP A 356 -20.39 -12.10 -6.77
N ASP A 357 -20.95 -12.01 -5.57
CA ASP A 357 -22.39 -12.07 -5.30
C ASP A 357 -23.20 -11.03 -6.11
N LEU A 358 -22.59 -9.89 -6.42
CA LEU A 358 -23.17 -8.85 -7.27
C LEU A 358 -23.03 -9.14 -8.77
N GLY A 359 -22.27 -10.17 -9.15
CA GLY A 359 -21.95 -10.52 -10.54
C GLY A 359 -20.94 -9.59 -11.20
N GLU A 360 -20.16 -8.85 -10.42
CA GLU A 360 -19.25 -7.82 -10.89
C GLU A 360 -17.76 -8.25 -10.89
N LEU A 361 -17.42 -9.42 -10.32
CA LEU A 361 -16.02 -9.84 -10.17
C LEU A 361 -15.31 -10.01 -11.51
N ASP A 362 -16.00 -10.58 -12.52
CA ASP A 362 -15.43 -10.78 -13.85
C ASP A 362 -15.07 -9.46 -14.55
N ASN A 363 -15.82 -8.38 -14.26
CA ASN A 363 -15.57 -7.04 -14.78
C ASN A 363 -14.88 -6.12 -13.76
N THR A 364 -14.15 -6.69 -12.81
CA THR A 364 -13.36 -5.95 -11.83
C THR A 364 -11.87 -6.20 -12.06
N LEU A 365 -11.12 -5.13 -12.35
CA LEU A 365 -9.66 -5.15 -12.28
C LEU A 365 -9.26 -5.18 -10.80
N PHE A 366 -8.87 -6.35 -10.33
CA PHE A 366 -8.40 -6.55 -8.98
C PHE A 366 -6.87 -6.60 -8.97
N VAL A 367 -6.23 -5.68 -8.25
CA VAL A 367 -4.78 -5.65 -8.05
C VAL A 367 -4.51 -5.88 -6.57
N TYR A 368 -3.91 -7.01 -6.22
CA TYR A 368 -3.58 -7.37 -4.86
C TYR A 368 -2.06 -7.34 -4.68
N ILE A 369 -1.56 -6.32 -3.99
CA ILE A 369 -0.15 -6.09 -3.72
C ILE A 369 0.16 -6.62 -2.33
N MET A 370 1.02 -7.63 -2.28
CA MET A 370 1.42 -8.30 -1.04
C MET A 370 2.70 -7.66 -0.52
N GLY A 371 2.51 -6.52 0.15
CA GLY A 371 3.53 -5.67 0.74
C GLY A 371 3.72 -4.33 0.03
N ASP A 372 3.63 -3.24 0.79
CA ASP A 372 4.01 -1.90 0.34
C ASP A 372 5.52 -1.64 0.50
N ASN A 373 6.21 -2.52 1.17
CA ASN A 373 7.68 -2.68 1.30
C ASN A 373 7.95 -4.11 1.78
N GLY A 374 9.20 -4.50 1.89
CA GLY A 374 9.56 -5.76 2.55
C GLY A 374 9.11 -5.81 4.00
N SER A 375 9.18 -6.97 4.63
CA SER A 375 8.83 -7.17 6.03
C SER A 375 9.63 -6.25 6.96
N SER A 376 9.01 -5.83 8.06
CA SER A 376 9.59 -4.85 8.99
C SER A 376 10.46 -5.50 10.05
N ALA A 377 11.71 -5.04 10.18
CA ALA A 377 12.63 -5.39 11.25
C ALA A 377 12.76 -4.28 12.32
N GLU A 378 11.77 -3.40 12.43
CA GLU A 378 11.75 -2.28 13.39
C GLU A 378 11.58 -2.77 14.83
N GLY A 379 11.14 -4.02 15.05
CA GLY A 379 11.18 -4.72 16.34
C GLY A 379 12.59 -5.07 16.83
N GLY A 380 13.61 -4.87 15.99
CA GLY A 380 15.00 -5.18 16.34
C GLY A 380 15.34 -6.67 16.29
N LEU A 381 16.51 -7.06 16.82
CA LEU A 381 17.02 -8.42 16.70
C LEU A 381 16.17 -9.46 17.47
N ILE A 382 15.51 -9.07 18.56
CA ILE A 382 14.73 -9.97 19.42
C ILE A 382 13.22 -9.75 19.33
N GLY A 383 12.77 -8.82 18.50
CA GLY A 383 11.39 -8.34 18.53
C GLY A 383 11.10 -7.46 19.76
N THR A 384 9.86 -7.10 19.94
CA THR A 384 9.40 -6.32 21.11
C THR A 384 7.96 -6.70 21.45
N PHE A 385 7.61 -6.66 22.73
CA PHE A 385 6.22 -6.76 23.18
C PHE A 385 5.50 -5.41 23.11
N ASN A 386 6.27 -4.32 23.17
CA ASN A 386 5.73 -2.97 23.14
C ASN A 386 6.64 -2.04 22.32
N GLU A 387 6.37 -1.93 21.02
CA GLU A 387 7.12 -1.04 20.11
C GLU A 387 7.04 0.45 20.47
N MET A 388 6.02 0.85 21.28
CA MET A 388 5.93 2.21 21.78
C MET A 388 7.14 2.61 22.63
N LEU A 389 7.88 1.65 23.18
CA LEU A 389 9.13 1.92 23.89
C LEU A 389 10.19 2.49 22.94
N SER A 390 10.46 1.78 21.84
CA SER A 390 11.47 2.20 20.86
C SER A 390 11.09 3.51 20.16
N LEU A 391 9.80 3.67 19.82
CA LEU A 391 9.27 4.91 19.23
C LEU A 391 9.38 6.13 20.18
N ASN A 392 9.46 5.89 21.48
CA ASN A 392 9.75 6.93 22.50
C ASN A 392 11.23 7.05 22.88
N GLY A 393 12.14 6.38 22.14
CA GLY A 393 13.57 6.42 22.40
C GLY A 393 14.01 5.62 23.64
N ILE A 394 13.19 4.68 24.10
CA ILE A 394 13.47 3.81 25.24
C ILE A 394 13.93 2.46 24.67
N PHE A 395 15.22 2.15 24.77
CA PHE A 395 15.82 0.94 24.23
C PHE A 395 16.37 0.05 25.33
N GLY A 396 16.40 -1.27 25.07
CA GLY A 396 17.10 -2.26 25.91
C GLY A 396 16.47 -2.51 27.27
N VAL A 397 15.18 -2.21 27.44
CA VAL A 397 14.42 -2.51 28.67
C VAL A 397 13.71 -3.85 28.62
N GLU A 398 13.37 -4.32 27.43
CA GLU A 398 12.79 -5.63 27.21
C GLU A 398 13.91 -6.68 27.05
N THR A 399 13.67 -7.86 27.58
CA THR A 399 14.53 -9.05 27.45
C THR A 399 13.67 -10.24 27.05
N VAL A 400 14.27 -11.25 26.47
CA VAL A 400 13.58 -12.51 26.14
C VAL A 400 12.81 -13.05 27.34
N GLU A 401 13.42 -13.06 28.53
CA GLU A 401 12.78 -13.54 29.75
C GLU A 401 11.56 -12.68 30.15
N SER A 402 11.68 -11.34 30.07
CA SER A 402 10.57 -10.43 30.43
C SER A 402 9.42 -10.55 29.45
N MET A 403 9.69 -10.71 28.15
CA MET A 403 8.68 -10.89 27.12
C MET A 403 7.97 -12.24 27.24
N LEU A 404 8.70 -13.33 27.52
CA LEU A 404 8.10 -14.64 27.76
C LEU A 404 7.20 -14.67 29.01
N ALA A 405 7.50 -13.87 30.02
CA ALA A 405 6.67 -13.80 31.25
C ALA A 405 5.25 -13.27 31.00
N ILE A 406 5.03 -12.61 29.85
CA ILE A 406 3.75 -12.01 29.41
C ILE A 406 3.32 -12.54 28.04
N ALA A 407 3.83 -13.70 27.64
CA ALA A 407 3.60 -14.29 26.32
C ALA A 407 2.12 -14.60 26.03
N ASP A 408 1.30 -14.85 27.05
CA ASP A 408 -0.12 -15.14 26.91
C ASP A 408 -0.89 -13.93 26.31
N ASP A 409 -0.42 -12.70 26.57
CA ASP A 409 -1.02 -11.45 26.07
C ASP A 409 -0.52 -11.05 24.67
N TRP A 410 0.40 -11.83 24.08
CA TRP A 410 0.99 -11.52 22.79
C TRP A 410 -0.04 -11.50 21.67
N GLY A 411 -0.16 -10.35 20.98
CA GLY A 411 -1.18 -10.11 19.95
C GLY A 411 -2.53 -9.64 20.49
N GLY A 412 -2.69 -9.63 21.81
CA GLY A 412 -3.89 -9.14 22.49
C GLY A 412 -3.92 -7.62 22.66
N PRO A 413 -5.01 -7.08 23.22
CA PRO A 413 -5.26 -5.63 23.30
C PRO A 413 -4.26 -4.86 24.19
N ASP A 414 -3.62 -5.53 25.15
CA ASP A 414 -2.66 -4.92 26.09
C ASP A 414 -1.21 -4.98 25.59
N SER A 415 -0.99 -5.53 24.40
CA SER A 415 0.32 -5.64 23.76
C SER A 415 0.46 -4.69 22.56
N PHE A 416 1.70 -4.37 22.16
CA PHE A 416 2.03 -3.67 20.92
C PHE A 416 3.20 -4.39 20.23
N PRO A 417 3.00 -5.65 19.82
CA PRO A 417 4.10 -6.54 19.49
C PRO A 417 4.63 -6.34 18.08
N HIS A 418 5.92 -6.61 17.94
CA HIS A 418 6.61 -6.66 16.66
C HIS A 418 7.57 -7.85 16.64
N MET A 419 7.71 -8.52 15.48
CA MET A 419 8.57 -9.69 15.34
C MET A 419 10.06 -9.34 15.25
N SER A 420 10.91 -10.35 15.48
CA SER A 420 12.37 -10.24 15.38
C SER A 420 12.86 -10.17 13.92
N ALA A 421 14.02 -9.54 13.73
CA ALA A 421 14.67 -9.39 12.43
C ALA A 421 14.95 -10.73 11.72
N GLY A 422 15.13 -11.83 12.44
CA GLY A 422 15.33 -13.16 11.86
C GLY A 422 14.13 -13.61 11.02
N TRP A 423 12.92 -13.48 11.55
CA TRP A 423 11.70 -13.78 10.81
C TRP A 423 11.44 -12.82 9.66
N THR A 424 11.80 -11.54 9.85
CA THR A 424 11.68 -10.54 8.80
C THR A 424 12.49 -10.93 7.57
N VAL A 425 13.76 -11.32 7.76
CA VAL A 425 14.59 -11.80 6.64
C VAL A 425 14.06 -13.12 6.06
N ALA A 426 13.45 -13.98 6.87
CA ALA A 426 12.86 -15.21 6.36
C ALA A 426 11.65 -14.97 5.47
N THR A 427 10.81 -14.02 5.82
CA THR A 427 9.63 -13.64 5.01
C THR A 427 9.99 -12.86 3.75
N ASP A 428 11.21 -12.29 3.66
CA ASP A 428 11.73 -11.62 2.45
C ASP A 428 12.51 -12.58 1.52
N THR A 429 12.49 -13.89 1.78
CA THR A 429 13.20 -14.90 0.95
C THR A 429 12.84 -14.76 -0.54
N PRO A 430 13.83 -14.79 -1.47
CA PRO A 430 15.22 -15.25 -1.32
C PRO A 430 16.24 -14.15 -1.00
N PHE A 431 15.80 -12.94 -0.66
CA PHE A 431 16.67 -11.76 -0.51
C PHE A 431 17.35 -11.71 0.86
N LYS A 432 18.29 -10.76 1.01
CA LYS A 432 19.10 -10.60 2.22
C LYS A 432 18.51 -9.61 3.22
N TRP A 433 17.95 -8.51 2.72
CA TRP A 433 17.56 -7.36 3.52
C TRP A 433 16.04 -7.18 3.56
N THR A 434 15.57 -6.14 4.21
CA THR A 434 14.17 -5.95 4.63
C THR A 434 13.72 -4.52 4.40
N LYS A 435 12.52 -4.14 4.84
CA LYS A 435 12.00 -2.75 4.89
C LYS A 435 13.10 -1.74 5.26
N GLN A 436 13.06 -0.54 4.75
CA GLN A 436 14.02 0.57 4.84
C GLN A 436 15.30 0.38 4.00
N VAL A 437 15.68 -0.82 3.60
CA VAL A 437 16.90 -1.04 2.82
C VAL A 437 16.58 -0.93 1.33
N ALA A 438 16.44 0.32 0.85
CA ALA A 438 16.11 0.61 -0.55
C ALA A 438 17.17 0.15 -1.57
N GLY A 439 18.36 -0.19 -1.09
CA GLY A 439 19.42 -0.77 -1.92
C GLY A 439 19.25 -2.27 -2.21
N ASP A 440 18.22 -2.93 -1.70
CA ASP A 440 18.04 -4.37 -1.85
C ASP A 440 16.61 -4.75 -2.18
N TYR A 441 16.45 -5.87 -2.88
CA TYR A 441 15.14 -6.36 -3.26
C TYR A 441 14.31 -6.91 -2.08
N GLY A 442 14.93 -7.30 -0.97
CA GLY A 442 14.19 -7.61 0.26
C GLY A 442 13.46 -6.40 0.84
N GLY A 443 13.95 -5.17 0.59
CA GLY A 443 13.23 -3.95 0.96
C GLY A 443 12.23 -3.46 -0.08
N THR A 444 12.38 -3.87 -1.36
CA THR A 444 11.67 -3.21 -2.47
C THR A 444 10.96 -4.14 -3.45
N ARG A 445 11.19 -5.47 -3.42
CA ARG A 445 10.50 -6.42 -4.30
C ARG A 445 9.39 -7.14 -3.54
N ASN A 446 8.17 -7.04 -4.03
CA ASN A 446 6.98 -7.63 -3.43
C ASN A 446 6.19 -8.47 -4.43
N GLY A 447 5.38 -9.38 -3.93
CA GLY A 447 4.47 -10.16 -4.77
C GLY A 447 3.24 -9.34 -5.15
N MET A 448 2.83 -9.41 -6.41
CA MET A 448 1.58 -8.81 -6.86
C MET A 448 0.76 -9.81 -7.68
N VAL A 449 -0.54 -9.82 -7.45
CA VAL A 449 -1.52 -10.54 -8.26
C VAL A 449 -2.43 -9.54 -8.97
N MET A 450 -2.64 -9.76 -10.25
CA MET A 450 -3.61 -9.03 -11.03
C MET A 450 -4.68 -10.01 -11.54
N HIS A 451 -5.96 -9.76 -11.25
CA HIS A 451 -7.10 -10.57 -11.64
C HIS A 451 -8.12 -9.69 -12.37
N TRP A 452 -8.47 -10.04 -13.61
CA TRP A 452 -9.50 -9.37 -14.38
C TRP A 452 -9.98 -10.27 -15.52
N PRO A 453 -10.95 -11.15 -15.27
CA PRO A 453 -11.42 -12.14 -16.24
C PRO A 453 -11.87 -11.56 -17.58
N ASN A 454 -12.52 -10.42 -17.60
CA ASN A 454 -12.97 -9.78 -18.84
C ASN A 454 -11.85 -8.98 -19.54
N GLY A 455 -10.74 -8.66 -18.86
CA GLY A 455 -9.69 -7.79 -19.38
C GLY A 455 -8.57 -8.50 -20.11
N PHE A 456 -8.21 -9.71 -19.69
CA PHE A 456 -7.15 -10.52 -20.32
C PHE A 456 -7.46 -12.02 -20.21
N LYS A 457 -6.80 -12.84 -21.03
CA LYS A 457 -7.13 -14.27 -21.20
C LYS A 457 -6.24 -15.21 -20.39
N SER A 458 -4.99 -14.84 -20.17
CA SER A 458 -4.03 -15.65 -19.43
C SER A 458 -4.46 -15.82 -17.97
N ARG A 459 -4.25 -17.01 -17.41
CA ARG A 459 -4.64 -17.38 -16.04
C ARG A 459 -3.59 -18.26 -15.39
N GLY A 460 -3.38 -18.08 -14.07
CA GLY A 460 -2.50 -18.92 -13.27
C GLY A 460 -1.02 -18.80 -13.61
N GLU A 461 -0.65 -17.88 -14.49
CA GLU A 461 0.70 -17.74 -15.02
C GLU A 461 1.51 -16.71 -14.22
N VAL A 462 2.85 -16.78 -14.38
CA VAL A 462 3.77 -15.76 -13.85
C VAL A 462 4.12 -14.76 -14.96
N ARG A 463 4.27 -13.50 -14.56
CA ARG A 463 4.80 -12.42 -15.39
C ARG A 463 6.10 -11.92 -14.78
N SER A 464 7.16 -11.95 -15.57
CA SER A 464 8.52 -11.58 -15.14
C SER A 464 8.99 -10.25 -15.76
N GLN A 465 8.07 -9.47 -16.32
CA GLN A 465 8.39 -8.11 -16.74
C GLN A 465 8.73 -7.25 -15.53
N TRP A 466 9.83 -6.53 -15.64
CA TRP A 466 10.23 -5.59 -14.60
C TRP A 466 9.18 -4.48 -14.44
N SER A 467 8.73 -4.27 -13.23
CA SER A 467 7.64 -3.34 -12.94
C SER A 467 7.81 -2.69 -11.58
N HIS A 468 7.18 -1.53 -11.40
CA HIS A 468 7.25 -0.74 -10.18
C HIS A 468 5.85 -0.24 -9.80
N VAL A 469 5.65 0.06 -8.55
CA VAL A 469 4.33 0.46 -8.00
C VAL A 469 3.73 1.70 -8.71
N ASN A 470 4.55 2.58 -9.27
CA ASN A 470 4.07 3.71 -10.07
C ASN A 470 3.44 3.30 -11.43
N ASP A 471 3.61 2.05 -11.87
CA ASP A 471 3.01 1.49 -13.09
C ASP A 471 1.50 1.21 -12.92
N ILE A 472 1.02 1.11 -11.68
CA ILE A 472 -0.39 0.82 -11.41
C ILE A 472 -1.29 1.97 -11.88
N GLY A 473 -0.89 3.23 -11.67
CA GLY A 473 -1.66 4.39 -12.13
C GLY A 473 -1.93 4.36 -13.64
N PRO A 474 -0.91 4.29 -14.51
CA PRO A 474 -1.11 4.13 -15.96
C PRO A 474 -1.89 2.87 -16.35
N THR A 475 -1.70 1.76 -15.62
CA THR A 475 -2.44 0.50 -15.85
C THR A 475 -3.94 0.69 -15.61
N VAL A 476 -4.32 1.33 -14.52
CA VAL A 476 -5.72 1.66 -14.21
C VAL A 476 -6.32 2.58 -15.27
N LEU A 477 -5.59 3.62 -15.68
CA LEU A 477 -6.09 4.55 -16.71
C LEU A 477 -6.30 3.84 -18.06
N GLU A 478 -5.36 2.99 -18.49
CA GLU A 478 -5.53 2.21 -19.72
C GLU A 478 -6.69 1.22 -19.62
N ALA A 479 -6.81 0.49 -18.50
CA ALA A 479 -7.90 -0.47 -18.28
C ALA A 479 -9.27 0.20 -18.30
N THR A 480 -9.38 1.42 -17.80
CA THR A 480 -10.63 2.19 -17.75
C THR A 480 -10.90 3.01 -19.02
N GLY A 481 -9.96 3.01 -19.98
CA GLY A 481 -10.05 3.79 -21.22
C GLY A 481 -9.96 5.31 -20.99
N LEU A 482 -9.38 5.74 -19.87
CA LEU A 482 -9.27 7.15 -19.51
C LEU A 482 -7.89 7.73 -19.85
N PRO A 483 -7.83 8.92 -20.48
CA PRO A 483 -6.54 9.57 -20.69
C PRO A 483 -6.00 10.17 -19.39
N MET A 484 -4.68 10.33 -19.32
CA MET A 484 -4.09 11.26 -18.35
C MET A 484 -4.50 12.69 -18.72
N PRO A 485 -5.16 13.45 -17.81
CA PRO A 485 -5.60 14.82 -18.14
C PRO A 485 -4.41 15.79 -18.18
N ASP A 486 -4.48 16.76 -19.09
CA ASP A 486 -3.54 17.88 -19.16
C ASP A 486 -3.68 18.80 -17.94
N THR A 487 -4.94 19.05 -17.51
CA THR A 487 -5.23 19.91 -16.36
C THR A 487 -6.30 19.33 -15.45
N ILE A 488 -6.12 19.55 -14.13
CA ILE A 488 -7.17 19.31 -13.12
C ILE A 488 -7.36 20.59 -12.33
N TYR A 489 -8.59 21.10 -12.25
CA TYR A 489 -8.94 22.41 -11.67
C TYR A 489 -8.12 23.58 -12.27
N GLY A 490 -7.77 23.48 -13.55
CA GLY A 490 -6.96 24.48 -14.26
C GLY A 490 -5.46 24.43 -13.93
N ILE A 491 -5.01 23.46 -13.14
CA ILE A 491 -3.59 23.24 -12.82
C ILE A 491 -3.02 22.19 -13.77
N PRO A 492 -1.99 22.52 -14.58
CA PRO A 492 -1.31 21.54 -15.41
C PRO A 492 -0.76 20.38 -14.58
N GLN A 493 -0.99 19.16 -15.02
CA GLN A 493 -0.55 17.99 -14.30
C GLN A 493 0.81 17.49 -14.78
N LEU A 494 1.66 17.05 -13.85
CA LEU A 494 2.89 16.31 -14.18
C LEU A 494 2.52 15.00 -14.89
N PRO A 495 3.26 14.57 -15.91
CA PRO A 495 3.07 13.24 -16.47
C PRO A 495 3.35 12.17 -15.42
N MET A 496 2.73 11.01 -15.57
CA MET A 496 3.08 9.82 -14.79
C MET A 496 4.46 9.32 -15.21
N ASP A 497 5.18 8.74 -14.27
CA ASP A 497 6.53 8.16 -14.50
C ASP A 497 6.43 6.67 -14.85
N GLY A 498 5.37 5.99 -14.38
CA GLY A 498 5.12 4.60 -14.65
C GLY A 498 4.63 4.31 -16.06
N VAL A 499 4.59 3.03 -16.41
CA VAL A 499 4.08 2.47 -17.67
C VAL A 499 2.97 1.46 -17.38
N SER A 500 1.97 1.38 -18.27
CA SER A 500 0.91 0.39 -18.08
C SER A 500 1.44 -1.05 -18.24
N LEU A 501 0.97 -1.96 -17.38
CA LEU A 501 1.32 -3.39 -17.38
C LEU A 501 0.41 -4.23 -18.28
N LEU A 502 -0.65 -3.68 -18.87
CA LEU A 502 -1.59 -4.45 -19.69
C LEU A 502 -0.92 -5.07 -20.93
N TYR A 503 0.19 -4.50 -21.41
CA TYR A 503 0.93 -5.06 -22.54
C TYR A 503 1.47 -6.48 -22.29
N ALA A 504 1.70 -6.83 -21.02
CA ALA A 504 2.29 -8.11 -20.63
C ALA A 504 1.22 -9.15 -20.24
N THR A 505 -0.04 -8.76 -20.07
CA THR A 505 -1.05 -9.66 -19.48
C THR A 505 -1.31 -10.90 -20.34
N ASP A 506 -1.36 -10.78 -21.66
CA ASP A 506 -1.57 -11.89 -22.59
C ASP A 506 -0.28 -12.29 -23.38
N ASP A 507 0.88 -11.72 -23.03
CA ASP A 507 2.18 -11.99 -23.65
C ASP A 507 3.27 -12.08 -22.59
N ALA A 508 3.59 -13.32 -22.18
CA ALA A 508 4.61 -13.58 -21.16
C ALA A 508 6.04 -13.22 -21.64
N ASP A 509 6.27 -13.18 -22.94
CA ASP A 509 7.56 -12.89 -23.56
C ASP A 509 7.68 -11.41 -23.99
N ALA A 510 6.69 -10.56 -23.67
CA ALA A 510 6.74 -9.14 -23.98
C ALA A 510 7.98 -8.49 -23.35
N PRO A 511 8.73 -7.66 -24.09
CA PRO A 511 9.90 -7.00 -23.53
C PRO A 511 9.50 -5.98 -22.46
N ASP A 512 10.39 -5.78 -21.48
CA ASP A 512 10.21 -4.78 -20.43
C ASP A 512 9.99 -3.40 -21.03
N ARG A 513 8.98 -2.69 -20.52
CA ARG A 513 8.73 -1.28 -20.85
C ARG A 513 9.22 -0.34 -19.78
N HIS A 514 9.30 -0.79 -18.52
CA HIS A 514 9.90 -0.07 -17.41
C HIS A 514 11.37 -0.49 -17.32
N THR A 515 12.27 0.33 -17.83
CA THR A 515 13.68 -0.04 -18.01
C THR A 515 14.65 0.70 -17.08
N THR A 516 14.18 1.71 -16.33
CA THR A 516 15.02 2.50 -15.43
C THR A 516 14.23 2.95 -14.22
N GLN A 517 14.72 2.61 -13.02
CA GLN A 517 14.12 3.04 -11.75
C GLN A 517 15.20 3.27 -10.70
N TYR A 518 15.17 4.43 -10.04
CA TYR A 518 15.97 4.67 -8.85
C TYR A 518 15.19 4.25 -7.59
N PHE A 519 15.94 3.93 -6.54
CA PHE A 519 15.44 3.70 -5.18
C PHE A 519 16.27 4.53 -4.20
N GLU A 520 15.64 5.09 -3.18
CA GLU A 520 16.33 5.78 -2.09
C GLU A 520 15.49 5.77 -0.82
N MET A 521 16.13 5.46 0.31
CA MET A 521 15.56 5.58 1.66
C MET A 521 16.66 5.66 2.70
N PHE A 522 16.76 6.78 3.44
CA PHE A 522 17.75 6.98 4.51
C PHE A 522 19.21 6.74 4.08
N GLY A 523 19.57 7.13 2.86
CA GLY A 523 20.88 6.88 2.29
C GLY A 523 21.06 5.50 1.64
N ASN A 524 20.24 4.51 1.96
CA ASN A 524 20.14 3.27 1.18
C ASN A 524 19.65 3.61 -0.22
N ARG A 525 20.35 3.22 -1.26
CA ARG A 525 20.01 3.62 -2.62
C ARG A 525 20.39 2.60 -3.67
N ALA A 526 19.64 2.60 -4.77
CA ALA A 526 19.96 1.80 -5.94
C ALA A 526 19.46 2.46 -7.22
N ILE A 527 20.00 1.97 -8.33
CA ILE A 527 19.52 2.24 -9.69
C ILE A 527 19.43 0.94 -10.46
N TYR A 528 18.22 0.63 -10.92
CA TYR A 528 17.99 -0.40 -11.94
C TYR A 528 18.04 0.25 -13.31
N HIS A 529 18.74 -0.36 -14.24
CA HIS A 529 18.76 0.05 -15.64
C HIS A 529 19.04 -1.15 -16.56
N GLU A 530 18.06 -1.48 -17.42
CA GLU A 530 18.16 -2.51 -18.46
C GLU A 530 18.81 -3.82 -18.00
N GLY A 531 18.28 -4.39 -16.90
CA GLY A 531 18.74 -5.68 -16.35
C GLY A 531 19.93 -5.58 -15.38
N TRP A 532 20.47 -4.40 -15.14
CA TRP A 532 21.54 -4.18 -14.18
C TRP A 532 21.06 -3.40 -12.95
N LEU A 533 21.57 -3.76 -11.78
CA LEU A 533 21.33 -3.04 -10.54
C LEU A 533 22.67 -2.60 -9.92
N ALA A 534 22.85 -1.30 -9.71
CA ALA A 534 23.90 -0.79 -8.81
C ALA A 534 23.25 -0.32 -7.50
N ARG A 535 23.81 -0.71 -6.34
CA ARG A 535 23.22 -0.44 -5.04
C ARG A 535 24.22 -0.02 -3.98
N VAL A 536 23.69 0.59 -2.92
CA VAL A 536 24.38 0.86 -1.65
C VAL A 536 23.47 0.42 -0.50
N VAL A 537 24.02 -0.36 0.43
CA VAL A 537 23.44 -0.57 1.76
C VAL A 537 24.15 0.37 2.72
N HIS A 538 23.45 1.40 3.18
CA HIS A 538 23.97 2.49 4.02
C HIS A 538 23.66 2.27 5.51
N GLY A 539 22.46 1.83 5.82
CA GLY A 539 21.97 1.58 7.18
C GLY A 539 20.92 0.48 7.22
N VAL A 540 20.69 -0.04 8.41
CA VAL A 540 19.73 -1.13 8.68
C VAL A 540 18.73 -0.74 9.76
N PRO A 541 17.50 -1.30 9.80
CA PRO A 541 16.46 -0.85 10.71
C PRO A 541 16.77 -1.07 12.20
N TRP A 542 17.51 -2.10 12.55
CA TRP A 542 17.87 -2.41 13.94
C TRP A 542 19.08 -1.64 14.50
N HIS A 543 19.69 -0.78 13.69
CA HIS A 543 20.72 0.15 14.15
C HIS A 543 20.22 1.60 14.11
N PRO A 544 20.43 2.38 15.19
CA PRO A 544 20.02 3.78 15.23
C PRO A 544 20.88 4.69 14.35
N THR A 545 22.09 4.24 13.98
CA THR A 545 23.05 5.00 13.17
C THR A 545 23.42 4.25 11.89
N PRO A 546 23.78 4.96 10.81
CA PRO A 546 24.28 4.34 9.59
C PRO A 546 25.54 3.49 9.82
N ILE A 547 25.78 2.53 8.95
CA ILE A 547 26.96 1.65 8.99
C ILE A 547 28.24 2.46 8.71
N ARG A 548 28.13 3.51 7.88
CA ARG A 548 29.24 4.40 7.46
C ARG A 548 28.69 5.76 7.05
N THR A 549 29.55 6.74 6.77
CA THR A 549 29.12 8.02 6.22
C THR A 549 28.72 7.88 4.74
N LEU A 550 27.89 8.79 4.23
CA LEU A 550 27.45 8.81 2.82
C LEU A 550 28.63 8.88 1.83
N GLN A 551 29.76 9.48 2.24
CA GLN A 551 30.99 9.58 1.43
C GLN A 551 31.81 8.29 1.40
N GLU A 552 31.65 7.44 2.40
CA GLU A 552 32.37 6.16 2.54
C GLU A 552 31.54 4.97 2.02
N ASP A 553 30.37 5.23 1.47
CA ASP A 553 29.48 4.21 0.93
C ASP A 553 30.14 3.39 -0.19
N ILE A 554 29.91 2.10 -0.13
CA ILE A 554 30.41 1.13 -1.10
C ILE A 554 29.29 0.73 -2.04
N TRP A 555 29.51 0.96 -3.32
CA TRP A 555 28.60 0.50 -4.37
C TRP A 555 28.89 -0.94 -4.76
N GLU A 556 27.81 -1.71 -4.91
CA GLU A 556 27.80 -3.06 -5.43
C GLU A 556 27.07 -3.08 -6.78
N LEU A 557 27.36 -4.07 -7.64
CA LEU A 557 26.79 -4.19 -8.98
C LEU A 557 26.31 -5.62 -9.25
N TYR A 558 25.12 -5.75 -9.82
CA TYR A 558 24.49 -7.04 -10.12
C TYR A 558 23.88 -7.08 -11.51
N ASP A 559 24.05 -8.21 -12.21
CA ASP A 559 23.31 -8.54 -13.42
C ASP A 559 22.03 -9.30 -13.04
N THR A 560 20.91 -8.59 -12.95
CA THR A 560 19.63 -9.15 -12.49
C THR A 560 18.95 -10.06 -13.49
N THR A 561 19.48 -10.16 -14.71
CA THR A 561 18.98 -11.10 -15.72
C THR A 561 19.36 -12.54 -15.41
N VAL A 562 20.41 -12.74 -14.61
CA VAL A 562 20.94 -14.05 -14.22
C VAL A 562 21.04 -14.23 -12.71
N ASP A 563 21.09 -13.14 -11.94
CA ASP A 563 21.18 -13.13 -10.48
C ASP A 563 19.89 -12.51 -9.87
N PHE A 564 18.90 -13.36 -9.65
CA PHE A 564 17.59 -12.93 -9.15
C PHE A 564 17.63 -12.36 -7.72
N SER A 565 18.54 -12.87 -6.87
CA SER A 565 18.61 -12.62 -5.43
C SER A 565 19.79 -11.75 -4.98
N LEU A 566 20.56 -11.17 -5.93
CA LEU A 566 21.65 -10.24 -5.67
C LEU A 566 22.77 -10.86 -4.81
N THR A 567 23.26 -12.04 -5.21
CA THR A 567 24.29 -12.80 -4.50
C THR A 567 25.70 -12.62 -5.06
N ASN A 568 25.82 -12.22 -6.34
CA ASN A 568 27.09 -12.13 -7.05
C ASN A 568 27.44 -10.67 -7.39
N ASN A 569 28.23 -10.04 -6.52
CA ASN A 569 28.66 -8.65 -6.72
C ASN A 569 29.76 -8.52 -7.79
N LEU A 570 29.42 -7.94 -8.92
CA LEU A 570 30.28 -7.77 -10.10
C LEU A 570 31.00 -6.42 -10.18
N ALA A 571 30.96 -5.59 -9.14
CA ALA A 571 31.50 -4.22 -9.14
C ALA A 571 33.00 -4.17 -9.47
N ALA A 572 33.79 -5.10 -8.94
CA ALA A 572 35.23 -5.14 -9.18
C ALA A 572 35.58 -5.58 -10.62
N GLU A 573 34.73 -6.40 -11.24
CA GLU A 573 34.93 -6.97 -12.57
C GLU A 573 34.41 -6.05 -13.67
N ASN A 574 33.41 -5.19 -13.35
CA ASN A 574 32.74 -4.31 -14.30
C ASN A 574 32.71 -2.84 -13.85
N PRO A 575 33.88 -2.21 -13.58
CA PRO A 575 33.94 -0.86 -13.04
C PRO A 575 33.34 0.20 -13.99
N GLU A 576 33.40 -0.01 -15.29
CA GLU A 576 32.82 0.90 -16.29
C GLU A 576 31.29 0.87 -16.24
N LYS A 577 30.68 -0.32 -16.13
CA LYS A 577 29.22 -0.48 -15.97
C LYS A 577 28.77 0.12 -14.64
N LEU A 578 29.50 -0.08 -13.56
CA LEU A 578 29.19 0.55 -12.27
C LEU A 578 29.20 2.09 -12.39
N ALA A 579 30.23 2.66 -13.01
CA ALA A 579 30.32 4.12 -13.21
C ALA A 579 29.18 4.67 -14.10
N GLU A 580 28.76 3.90 -15.11
CA GLU A 580 27.59 4.23 -15.93
C GLU A 580 26.31 4.30 -15.07
N LEU A 581 26.02 3.27 -14.26
CA LEU A 581 24.84 3.23 -13.42
C LEU A 581 24.86 4.33 -12.34
N GLN A 582 25.99 4.62 -11.73
CA GLN A 582 26.14 5.72 -10.80
C GLN A 582 25.77 7.07 -11.45
N ALA A 583 26.22 7.31 -12.68
CA ALA A 583 25.86 8.51 -13.44
C ALA A 583 24.37 8.56 -13.80
N ILE A 584 23.74 7.39 -14.04
CA ILE A 584 22.29 7.29 -14.24
C ILE A 584 21.55 7.62 -12.93
N PHE A 585 22.00 7.07 -11.79
CA PHE A 585 21.42 7.39 -10.48
C PHE A 585 21.44 8.89 -10.21
N ASP A 586 22.59 9.55 -10.40
CA ASP A 586 22.73 11.00 -10.17
C ASP A 586 21.77 11.81 -11.05
N ARG A 587 21.60 11.42 -12.31
CA ARG A 587 20.65 12.06 -13.22
C ARG A 587 19.20 11.90 -12.75
N GLU A 588 18.81 10.69 -12.38
CA GLU A 588 17.46 10.41 -11.88
C GLU A 588 17.21 11.09 -10.52
N ALA A 589 18.21 11.09 -9.64
CA ALA A 589 18.14 11.77 -8.34
C ALA A 589 17.91 13.28 -8.47
N LEU A 590 18.61 13.92 -9.41
CA LEU A 590 18.41 15.35 -9.70
C LEU A 590 17.03 15.63 -10.32
N ALA A 591 16.59 14.78 -11.25
CA ALA A 591 15.30 14.95 -11.93
C ALA A 591 14.09 14.77 -11.00
N ASN A 592 14.24 13.94 -9.96
CA ASN A 592 13.17 13.59 -9.03
C ASN A 592 13.28 14.28 -7.66
N ASN A 593 14.21 15.19 -7.42
CA ASN A 593 14.44 15.89 -6.14
C ASN A 593 14.88 14.95 -4.99
N VAL A 594 15.66 13.91 -5.28
CA VAL A 594 16.17 12.98 -4.26
C VAL A 594 17.23 13.65 -3.38
N TYR A 595 18.04 14.51 -3.97
CA TYR A 595 19.08 15.25 -3.21
C TYR A 595 18.53 16.44 -2.42
N PRO A 596 19.07 16.71 -1.21
CA PRO A 596 20.15 15.99 -0.56
C PRO A 596 19.71 14.65 -0.01
N LEU A 597 20.58 13.62 -0.01
CA LEU A 597 20.36 12.41 0.77
C LEU A 597 20.31 12.77 2.26
N ASP A 598 19.37 12.16 2.98
CA ASP A 598 19.18 12.45 4.40
C ASP A 598 19.07 11.15 5.21
N ASP A 599 20.20 10.72 5.79
CA ASP A 599 20.33 9.54 6.62
C ASP A 599 19.95 9.77 8.08
N ARG A 600 19.58 11.00 8.44
CA ARG A 600 19.10 11.32 9.78
C ARG A 600 17.74 10.65 10.02
N ARG A 601 17.56 10.05 11.18
CA ARG A 601 16.30 9.40 11.60
C ARG A 601 15.69 10.16 12.76
N TYR A 602 16.28 10.06 13.94
CA TYR A 602 15.79 10.68 15.16
C TYR A 602 15.91 12.20 15.17
N GLU A 603 16.92 12.76 14.53
CA GLU A 603 17.10 14.21 14.41
C GLU A 603 15.96 14.89 13.65
N ARG A 604 15.27 14.16 12.76
CA ARG A 604 14.11 14.70 12.03
C ARG A 604 12.86 14.85 12.88
N PHE A 605 12.82 14.26 14.09
CA PHE A 605 11.76 14.54 15.04
C PHE A 605 11.87 15.96 15.62
N ASP A 606 13.03 16.56 15.62
CA ASP A 606 13.20 17.99 15.93
C ASP A 606 12.78 18.84 14.70
N PRO A 607 11.67 19.60 14.77
CA PRO A 607 11.19 20.39 13.63
C PRO A 607 12.18 21.45 13.16
N ALA A 608 13.01 21.98 14.06
CA ALA A 608 14.00 22.98 13.70
C ALA A 608 15.11 22.38 12.84
N GLN A 609 15.55 21.15 13.13
CA GLN A 609 16.53 20.41 12.35
C GLN A 609 15.93 19.87 11.05
N ALA A 610 14.67 19.45 11.08
CA ALA A 610 13.95 18.97 9.90
C ALA A 610 13.51 20.11 8.97
N GLY A 611 13.36 21.33 9.47
CA GLY A 611 12.83 22.46 8.70
C GLY A 611 11.34 22.36 8.40
N ARG A 612 10.55 21.75 9.31
CA ARG A 612 9.11 21.55 9.18
C ARG A 612 8.32 22.29 10.26
N PRO A 613 6.99 22.44 10.12
CA PRO A 613 6.17 23.07 11.14
C PRO A 613 6.30 22.40 12.51
N ASP A 614 6.38 23.20 13.56
CA ASP A 614 6.34 22.75 14.93
C ASP A 614 4.88 22.51 15.38
N LEU A 615 4.55 21.27 15.74
CA LEU A 615 3.21 20.90 16.20
C LEU A 615 2.81 21.59 17.49
N MET A 616 3.78 21.86 18.36
CA MET A 616 3.55 22.65 19.58
C MET A 616 3.37 24.15 19.29
N GLY A 617 3.78 24.63 18.09
CA GLY A 617 3.66 26.05 17.71
C GLY A 617 4.34 26.98 18.70
N GLY A 618 5.47 26.57 19.29
CA GLY A 618 6.20 27.30 20.32
C GLY A 618 5.58 27.22 21.73
N ARG A 619 4.49 26.48 21.93
CA ARG A 619 3.92 26.22 23.25
C ARG A 619 4.78 25.24 24.02
N THR A 620 4.89 25.44 25.32
CA THR A 620 5.64 24.57 26.24
C THR A 620 4.73 23.61 27.02
N SER A 621 3.41 23.74 26.86
CA SER A 621 2.41 22.88 27.48
C SER A 621 1.21 22.69 26.57
N LEU A 622 0.56 21.54 26.66
CA LEU A 622 -0.70 21.22 26.03
C LEU A 622 -1.73 20.87 27.09
N THR A 623 -2.93 21.42 26.97
CA THR A 623 -4.05 21.05 27.84
C THR A 623 -4.88 19.99 27.12
N LEU A 624 -5.03 18.84 27.77
CA LEU A 624 -5.86 17.74 27.28
C LEU A 624 -7.23 17.85 27.95
N ALA A 625 -8.27 17.56 27.21
CA ALA A 625 -9.64 17.47 27.65
C ALA A 625 -10.26 16.16 27.15
N ASP A 626 -11.41 15.77 27.74
CA ASP A 626 -12.14 14.60 27.28
C ASP A 626 -12.40 14.66 25.77
N GLY A 627 -12.22 13.54 25.08
CA GLY A 627 -12.36 13.41 23.64
C GLY A 627 -11.14 13.89 22.82
N MET A 628 -10.03 14.25 23.47
CA MET A 628 -8.78 14.57 22.79
C MET A 628 -7.83 13.36 22.62
N ASP A 629 -8.18 12.21 23.15
CA ASP A 629 -7.33 11.02 23.20
C ASP A 629 -6.86 10.62 21.81
N GLY A 630 -7.78 10.49 20.86
CA GLY A 630 -7.41 10.13 19.51
C GLY A 630 -6.73 11.22 18.68
N MET A 631 -6.77 12.49 19.10
CA MET A 631 -5.97 13.53 18.47
C MET A 631 -4.49 13.40 18.83
N LEU A 632 -4.20 12.87 20.01
CA LEU A 632 -2.84 12.65 20.47
C LEU A 632 -2.18 11.50 19.71
N GLU A 633 -2.92 10.47 19.40
CA GLU A 633 -2.39 9.30 18.71
C GLU A 633 -1.89 9.64 17.30
N ASN A 634 -2.64 10.41 16.52
CA ASN A 634 -2.20 10.89 15.21
C ASN A 634 -1.07 11.93 15.24
N THR A 635 -0.88 12.61 16.35
CA THR A 635 0.19 13.59 16.55
C THR A 635 1.28 13.10 17.49
N PHE A 636 1.10 11.93 18.04
CA PHE A 636 1.75 11.44 19.23
C PHE A 636 3.26 11.27 19.10
N ILE A 637 3.75 10.64 18.04
CA ILE A 637 5.19 10.49 17.78
C ILE A 637 5.89 11.85 17.83
N ASN A 638 5.27 12.86 17.25
CA ASN A 638 5.82 14.21 17.19
C ASN A 638 5.79 14.94 18.54
N ILE A 639 4.89 14.59 19.43
CA ILE A 639 4.82 15.15 20.78
C ILE A 639 5.76 14.40 21.71
N LYS A 640 5.79 13.08 21.64
CA LYS A 640 6.65 12.20 22.45
C LYS A 640 8.14 12.50 22.31
N ASN A 641 8.58 12.69 21.10
CA ASN A 641 10.00 12.84 20.81
C ASN A 641 10.52 14.26 21.08
N ARG A 642 9.76 15.08 21.80
CA ARG A 642 10.11 16.43 22.20
C ARG A 642 10.23 16.64 23.69
N SER A 643 9.93 15.65 24.48
CA SER A 643 10.04 15.73 25.95
C SER A 643 11.41 15.29 26.44
#